data_ca1f4b3fa5bca374c847d36214bd54ea
#
_entry.id   ca1f4b3fa5bca374c847d36214bd54ea
#
_cell.length_a   1.000
_cell.length_b   1.000
_cell.length_c   1.000
_cell.angle_alpha   90.00
_cell.angle_beta   90.00
_cell.angle_gamma   90.00
#
_symmetry.space_group_name_H-M   'P 1'
#
loop_
_entity.id
_entity.type
_entity.pdbx_description
1 polymer ?
#
loop_
_entity_poly.entity_id
_entity_poly.type
_entity_poly.pdbx_seq_one_letter_code
_entity_poly.pdbx_strand_id
1 'polypeptide(L)'
;MKISVRLTLPCFGVAAVAACFCAIVAAAGVPFEIRSPQDAKPHEKRAAQELSAYLARRVAGSLTVAGRGGVTFHVGDTPFAQEKGYVSTRMPDEQWLIRSYGKDVILNGGGTRGALYAVSHFLEDFCGVRWWSPHEEFVPPSAPLALPRLDASDRPAFRLRTLYTGMHEPNGGEVAMRLRLNDFRSPALGGGFRYGSPGSCHTFDRYLPAAKHLKEHPEWYSLSKDSNRRVGGQHAGQLCLTDPGCRTAMKARLKEFIEKDRADPAKRGVAPPLVYDISENDNWNYCHCTNCLAACERWNLSGLLLDFINDIASSVRDAYPDVIVNTFAYHGTEKPPKGGKRAADNVMVRLCNTQSNRAGGIFDPDNTIFLDNLETWSKVAKRLSIWDYAITYTRELTGLPLPSEFYYADSFRECAVRGVFGFFWEHESPHKADMWELKYFLETKLMENPLLDSDELIRTFMREYYGAAGDKVLQYRRLLDAARRARKGFVSWFPALSSFGWVTEDDIAAGQTLLTDAEHATNGEEPFLSRVRRARVGLDRLVCLRARASGCADKPAVRAAAARLRAFWPGWMDRYPKKGRRSAEDELVAAIGLPPPQRFVGKRICDFPVQFLNPGSGNEKSVRLVDDPESEAGRAIQVDADGSDHYNLPYTIGLYDQVARRTVVKRSFPKPLSETGYAWYDIGEAQMPTNRAVVWLTGTWQTSLSLKGKKELYGRRFSIHVSAKFTGRKFRPGSDEPSRIWIDRVVLVDQDRRE
;
A
#
# COMPACT_ATOMS: atom_id res chain seq x y z
N MET A 1 -4.00 39.88 -31.89
CA MET A 1 -2.76 40.21 -32.60
C MET A 1 -1.71 39.18 -32.16
N LYS A 2 -1.50 38.17 -32.99
CA LYS A 2 -0.55 37.05 -32.72
C LYS A 2 0.79 37.49 -33.34
N ILE A 3 1.84 37.49 -32.53
CA ILE A 3 3.21 37.62 -33.02
C ILE A 3 3.88 36.26 -32.85
N SER A 4 4.16 35.63 -33.98
CA SER A 4 4.92 34.39 -34.11
C SER A 4 6.36 34.75 -34.45
N VAL A 5 7.33 34.37 -33.63
CA VAL A 5 8.74 34.48 -33.95
C VAL A 5 9.25 33.08 -34.33
N ARG A 6 9.56 32.94 -35.63
CA ARG A 6 10.33 31.79 -36.14
C ARG A 6 11.81 32.09 -35.99
N LEU A 7 12.53 31.24 -35.28
CA LEU A 7 13.99 31.14 -35.29
C LEU A 7 14.39 30.05 -36.27
N THR A 8 15.00 30.43 -37.36
CA THR A 8 15.69 29.55 -38.30
C THR A 8 17.13 29.32 -37.82
N LEU A 9 17.49 28.05 -37.61
CA LEU A 9 18.87 27.59 -37.41
C LEU A 9 19.45 27.11 -38.76
N PRO A 10 20.68 27.47 -39.12
CA PRO A 10 21.33 26.96 -40.31
C PRO A 10 21.93 25.57 -40.07
N CYS A 11 21.75 24.66 -41.04
CA CYS A 11 22.44 23.41 -41.14
C CYS A 11 23.96 23.62 -41.35
N PHE A 12 24.79 23.11 -40.47
CA PHE A 12 26.20 22.83 -40.77
C PHE A 12 26.54 21.37 -40.42
N GLY A 13 27.39 20.83 -41.27
CA GLY A 13 27.66 19.46 -41.58
C GLY A 13 28.08 18.54 -40.45
N VAL A 14 27.74 17.26 -40.69
CA VAL A 14 28.19 16.09 -39.98
C VAL A 14 29.66 15.81 -40.38
N ALA A 15 30.59 15.98 -39.47
CA ALA A 15 31.85 15.23 -39.41
C ALA A 15 32.57 15.47 -38.08
N ALA A 16 32.98 14.39 -37.44
CA ALA A 16 34.01 14.27 -36.38
C ALA A 16 33.69 14.94 -35.03
N VAL A 17 32.96 14.20 -34.15
CA VAL A 17 33.19 14.25 -32.69
C VAL A 17 33.07 12.81 -32.13
N ALA A 18 34.08 12.01 -32.40
CA ALA A 18 34.37 10.75 -31.70
C ALA A 18 35.62 10.97 -30.87
N ALA A 19 35.58 11.71 -29.82
CA ALA A 19 36.51 11.74 -28.69
C ALA A 19 36.09 12.88 -27.74
N CYS A 20 35.55 12.55 -26.61
CA CYS A 20 35.51 13.31 -25.36
C CYS A 20 34.15 13.13 -24.63
N PHE A 21 33.95 11.94 -24.08
CA PHE A 21 33.03 11.79 -22.94
C PHE A 21 33.69 10.88 -21.89
N CYS A 22 34.76 11.37 -21.33
CA CYS A 22 35.39 10.86 -20.13
C CYS A 22 35.82 12.04 -19.25
N ALA A 23 34.89 12.84 -18.84
CA ALA A 23 35.04 13.75 -17.72
C ALA A 23 33.69 14.44 -17.53
N ILE A 24 32.83 13.89 -16.70
CA ILE A 24 31.72 14.67 -16.18
C ILE A 24 32.31 15.60 -15.13
N VAL A 25 32.51 16.86 -15.56
CA VAL A 25 32.64 18.10 -14.81
C VAL A 25 33.81 18.16 -13.82
N ALA A 26 34.97 18.54 -14.30
CA ALA A 26 35.83 19.39 -13.49
C ALA A 26 35.29 20.84 -13.63
N ALA A 27 34.28 21.20 -12.86
CA ALA A 27 34.02 22.60 -12.54
C ALA A 27 35.22 23.05 -11.68
N ALA A 28 35.86 24.14 -12.06
CA ALA A 28 37.00 24.71 -11.31
C ALA A 28 36.58 24.90 -9.86
N GLY A 29 37.19 24.12 -8.92
CA GLY A 29 36.91 24.21 -7.49
C GLY A 29 36.32 22.97 -6.83
N VAL A 30 36.01 21.89 -7.57
CA VAL A 30 35.47 20.65 -6.94
C VAL A 30 36.64 19.81 -6.39
N PRO A 31 36.63 19.45 -5.08
CA PRO A 31 37.77 18.76 -4.43
C PRO A 31 37.87 17.26 -4.73
N PHE A 32 37.15 16.75 -5.72
CA PHE A 32 37.12 15.31 -6.05
C PHE A 32 36.91 15.07 -7.56
N GLU A 33 37.27 13.88 -7.99
CA GLU A 33 37.01 13.37 -9.34
C GLU A 33 36.13 12.10 -9.26
N ILE A 34 35.23 11.91 -10.23
CA ILE A 34 34.42 10.69 -10.34
C ILE A 34 34.75 10.05 -11.69
N ARG A 35 35.18 8.78 -11.66
CA ARG A 35 35.45 7.96 -12.82
C ARG A 35 34.49 6.78 -12.92
N SER A 36 33.98 6.52 -14.11
CA SER A 36 33.19 5.34 -14.47
C SER A 36 33.83 4.62 -15.67
N PRO A 37 33.48 3.35 -15.98
CA PRO A 37 33.95 2.66 -17.18
C PRO A 37 33.66 3.46 -18.44
N GLN A 38 34.51 3.33 -19.46
CA GLN A 38 34.31 4.00 -20.75
C GLN A 38 32.98 3.55 -21.42
N ASP A 39 32.68 2.26 -21.30
CA ASP A 39 31.45 1.60 -21.76
C ASP A 39 30.44 1.42 -20.64
N ALA A 40 30.40 2.34 -19.66
CA ALA A 40 29.54 2.25 -18.47
C ALA A 40 28.11 1.89 -18.82
N LYS A 41 27.57 0.90 -18.16
CA LYS A 41 26.18 0.45 -18.26
C LYS A 41 25.22 1.47 -17.65
N PRO A 42 23.93 1.43 -17.98
CA PRO A 42 22.95 2.41 -17.46
C PRO A 42 22.96 2.58 -15.94
N HIS A 43 23.12 1.49 -15.18
CA HIS A 43 23.17 1.53 -13.72
C HIS A 43 24.48 2.12 -13.17
N GLU A 44 25.62 1.89 -13.84
CA GLU A 44 26.89 2.50 -13.44
C GLU A 44 26.89 4.01 -13.73
N LYS A 45 26.35 4.43 -14.88
CA LYS A 45 26.14 5.86 -15.20
C LYS A 45 25.25 6.52 -14.16
N ARG A 46 24.15 5.85 -13.79
CA ARG A 46 23.26 6.36 -12.75
C ARG A 46 23.94 6.44 -11.38
N ALA A 47 24.72 5.45 -10.98
CA ALA A 47 25.47 5.46 -9.73
C ALA A 47 26.46 6.65 -9.68
N ALA A 48 27.21 6.90 -10.75
CA ALA A 48 28.12 8.04 -10.84
C ALA A 48 27.36 9.39 -10.79
N GLN A 49 26.20 9.49 -11.45
CA GLN A 49 25.34 10.67 -11.42
C GLN A 49 24.79 10.95 -10.02
N GLU A 50 24.30 9.92 -9.31
CA GLU A 50 23.82 10.04 -7.92
C GLU A 50 24.95 10.55 -7.01
N LEU A 51 26.12 9.92 -7.09
CA LEU A 51 27.29 10.36 -6.30
C LEU A 51 27.63 11.82 -6.56
N SER A 52 27.71 12.22 -7.84
CA SER A 52 28.01 13.59 -8.23
C SER A 52 27.00 14.59 -7.71
N ALA A 53 25.70 14.30 -7.89
CA ALA A 53 24.62 15.17 -7.50
C ALA A 53 24.57 15.43 -5.97
N TYR A 54 24.78 14.37 -5.18
CA TYR A 54 24.76 14.51 -3.72
C TYR A 54 26.04 15.10 -3.16
N LEU A 55 27.22 14.73 -3.70
CA LEU A 55 28.48 15.34 -3.26
C LEU A 55 28.53 16.85 -3.59
N ALA A 56 28.01 17.27 -4.73
CA ALA A 56 27.90 18.70 -5.07
C ALA A 56 27.05 19.50 -4.06
N ARG A 57 26.05 18.88 -3.43
CA ARG A 57 25.22 19.49 -2.40
C ARG A 57 25.84 19.40 -0.99
N ARG A 58 26.63 18.34 -0.75
CA ARG A 58 27.14 17.99 0.60
C ARG A 58 28.51 18.56 0.90
N VAL A 59 29.37 18.73 -0.12
CA VAL A 59 30.80 19.08 0.07
C VAL A 59 31.06 20.52 -0.35
N ALA A 60 31.61 21.31 0.57
CA ALA A 60 32.17 22.62 0.29
C ALA A 60 33.63 22.69 0.76
N GLY A 61 34.48 23.30 -0.08
CA GLY A 61 35.90 23.49 0.22
C GLY A 61 36.72 22.22 0.02
N SER A 62 36.85 21.33 0.98
CA SER A 62 37.71 20.15 0.91
C SER A 62 36.99 18.83 1.13
N LEU A 63 37.46 17.80 0.42
CA LEU A 63 37.16 16.40 0.67
C LEU A 63 38.45 15.63 0.83
N THR A 64 38.58 14.89 1.94
CA THR A 64 39.75 14.05 2.21
C THR A 64 39.36 12.64 2.60
N VAL A 65 40.21 11.65 2.27
CA VAL A 65 40.11 10.26 2.73
C VAL A 65 41.40 9.91 3.44
N ALA A 66 41.32 9.49 4.70
CA ALA A 66 42.48 9.25 5.56
C ALA A 66 43.52 10.42 5.53
N GLY A 67 43.02 11.65 5.55
CA GLY A 67 43.82 12.87 5.52
C GLY A 67 44.37 13.29 4.15
N ARG A 68 44.07 12.54 3.07
CA ARG A 68 44.55 12.81 1.71
C ARG A 68 43.47 13.51 0.88
N GLY A 69 43.76 14.67 0.31
CA GLY A 69 42.92 15.38 -0.65
C GLY A 69 43.09 14.92 -2.08
N GLY A 70 42.35 15.54 -3.00
CA GLY A 70 42.33 15.18 -4.43
C GLY A 70 41.76 13.78 -4.64
N VAL A 71 40.63 13.49 -3.98
CA VAL A 71 39.98 12.17 -3.95
C VAL A 71 39.45 11.80 -5.33
N THR A 72 39.71 10.57 -5.76
CA THR A 72 39.14 9.99 -6.99
C THR A 72 38.20 8.83 -6.63
N PHE A 73 36.93 8.96 -6.99
CA PHE A 73 35.95 7.89 -6.85
C PHE A 73 35.91 7.06 -8.15
N HIS A 74 36.05 5.74 -8.02
CA HIS A 74 35.95 4.76 -9.07
C HIS A 74 34.59 4.04 -8.91
N VAL A 75 33.61 4.37 -9.76
CA VAL A 75 32.23 3.85 -9.68
C VAL A 75 32.01 2.77 -10.74
N GLY A 76 31.69 1.54 -10.32
CA GLY A 76 31.49 0.39 -11.19
C GLY A 76 32.82 -0.29 -11.61
N ASP A 77 32.80 -1.01 -12.74
CA ASP A 77 33.91 -1.81 -13.25
C ASP A 77 35.00 -0.97 -13.92
N THR A 78 35.49 0.09 -13.26
CA THR A 78 36.62 0.89 -13.77
C THR A 78 37.89 0.09 -13.88
N PRO A 79 38.87 0.46 -14.75
CA PRO A 79 40.16 -0.21 -14.84
C PRO A 79 40.86 -0.36 -13.49
N PHE A 80 40.78 0.66 -12.62
CA PHE A 80 41.36 0.62 -11.29
C PHE A 80 40.65 -0.42 -10.39
N ALA A 81 39.31 -0.47 -10.43
CA ALA A 81 38.56 -1.47 -9.68
C ALA A 81 38.88 -2.89 -10.15
N GLN A 82 39.00 -3.10 -11.47
CA GLN A 82 39.38 -4.39 -12.06
C GLN A 82 40.80 -4.82 -11.69
N GLU A 83 41.77 -3.88 -11.69
CA GLU A 83 43.14 -4.12 -11.22
C GLU A 83 43.18 -4.61 -9.77
N LYS A 84 42.28 -4.06 -8.93
CA LYS A 84 42.14 -4.49 -7.52
C LYS A 84 41.31 -5.77 -7.36
N GLY A 85 40.85 -6.39 -8.43
CA GLY A 85 40.08 -7.64 -8.41
C GLY A 85 38.58 -7.49 -8.22
N TYR A 86 38.03 -6.25 -8.20
CA TYR A 86 36.61 -6.00 -8.02
C TYR A 86 35.91 -5.86 -9.37
N VAL A 87 35.34 -6.98 -9.85
CA VAL A 87 34.62 -7.07 -11.11
C VAL A 87 33.18 -7.52 -10.82
N SER A 88 32.21 -6.77 -11.27
CA SER A 88 30.77 -6.97 -10.92
C SER A 88 30.24 -8.36 -11.30
N THR A 89 30.75 -8.97 -12.37
CA THR A 89 30.36 -10.32 -12.81
C THR A 89 30.98 -11.45 -11.98
N ARG A 90 31.99 -11.16 -11.16
CA ARG A 90 32.67 -12.13 -10.28
C ARG A 90 32.25 -11.98 -8.81
N MET A 91 31.59 -10.88 -8.46
CA MET A 91 31.06 -10.64 -7.12
C MET A 91 29.66 -11.24 -6.99
N PRO A 92 29.24 -11.71 -5.79
CA PRO A 92 27.88 -12.13 -5.55
C PRO A 92 26.87 -11.04 -5.93
N ASP A 93 25.76 -11.42 -6.55
CA ASP A 93 24.70 -10.47 -6.93
C ASP A 93 24.22 -9.67 -5.72
N GLU A 94 24.05 -8.34 -5.91
CA GLU A 94 23.70 -7.34 -4.89
C GLU A 94 24.74 -7.13 -3.78
N GLN A 95 25.89 -7.79 -3.77
CA GLN A 95 26.99 -7.39 -2.89
C GLN A 95 27.42 -5.97 -3.26
N TRP A 96 27.64 -5.12 -2.27
CA TRP A 96 28.19 -3.79 -2.43
C TRP A 96 29.54 -3.68 -1.71
N LEU A 97 30.41 -2.81 -2.22
CA LEU A 97 31.78 -2.61 -1.72
C LEU A 97 32.15 -1.14 -1.75
N ILE A 98 32.67 -0.65 -0.63
CA ILE A 98 33.27 0.68 -0.46
C ILE A 98 34.68 0.48 0.08
N ARG A 99 35.71 0.80 -0.71
CA ARG A 99 37.09 0.60 -0.26
C ARG A 99 38.04 1.69 -0.74
N SER A 100 38.87 2.21 0.16
CA SER A 100 39.88 3.22 -0.17
C SER A 100 41.28 2.65 -0.32
N TYR A 101 42.01 3.15 -1.32
CA TYR A 101 43.43 2.92 -1.59
C TYR A 101 44.13 4.27 -1.70
N GLY A 102 44.60 4.76 -0.55
CA GLY A 102 45.11 6.13 -0.46
C GLY A 102 43.99 7.15 -0.71
N LYS A 103 44.08 7.93 -1.78
CA LYS A 103 43.06 8.90 -2.20
C LYS A 103 41.99 8.32 -3.15
N ASP A 104 42.24 7.14 -3.67
CA ASP A 104 41.32 6.45 -4.59
C ASP A 104 40.28 5.65 -3.80
N VAL A 105 39.00 5.82 -4.12
CA VAL A 105 37.87 5.16 -3.49
C VAL A 105 37.10 4.35 -4.51
N ILE A 106 37.00 3.04 -4.30
CA ILE A 106 36.18 2.14 -5.14
C ILE A 106 34.79 2.05 -4.55
N LEU A 107 33.77 2.34 -5.37
CA LEU A 107 32.35 2.13 -5.13
C LEU A 107 31.81 1.17 -6.18
N ASN A 108 31.81 -0.14 -5.87
CA ASN A 108 31.44 -1.18 -6.83
C ASN A 108 30.65 -2.30 -6.13
N GLY A 109 30.25 -3.32 -6.90
CA GLY A 109 29.58 -4.49 -6.35
C GLY A 109 29.00 -5.42 -7.40
N GLY A 110 28.42 -6.51 -6.96
CA GLY A 110 27.95 -7.60 -7.81
C GLY A 110 26.67 -7.30 -8.58
N GLY A 111 26.58 -7.80 -9.79
CA GLY A 111 25.43 -7.67 -10.66
C GLY A 111 25.18 -6.23 -11.11
N THR A 112 23.92 -5.92 -11.36
CA THR A 112 23.49 -4.59 -11.86
C THR A 112 23.16 -3.59 -10.74
N ARG A 113 23.13 -4.02 -9.49
CA ARG A 113 22.73 -3.19 -8.35
C ARG A 113 23.87 -2.85 -7.39
N GLY A 114 24.94 -3.65 -7.37
CA GLY A 114 26.00 -3.51 -6.39
C GLY A 114 26.68 -2.14 -6.38
N ALA A 115 27.00 -1.56 -7.55
CA ALA A 115 27.57 -0.21 -7.61
C ALA A 115 26.59 0.89 -7.14
N LEU A 116 25.29 0.76 -7.47
CA LEU A 116 24.24 1.66 -6.97
C LEU A 116 24.13 1.59 -5.45
N TYR A 117 24.17 0.38 -4.88
CA TYR A 117 24.09 0.17 -3.44
C TYR A 117 25.35 0.71 -2.73
N ALA A 118 26.53 0.52 -3.31
CA ALA A 118 27.77 1.08 -2.79
C ALA A 118 27.70 2.63 -2.71
N VAL A 119 27.19 3.27 -3.76
CA VAL A 119 26.99 4.73 -3.76
C VAL A 119 25.94 5.14 -2.73
N SER A 120 24.81 4.43 -2.65
CA SER A 120 23.76 4.74 -1.67
C SER A 120 24.28 4.63 -0.23
N HIS A 121 25.01 3.55 0.09
CA HIS A 121 25.67 3.39 1.39
C HIS A 121 26.72 4.46 1.66
N PHE A 122 27.54 4.79 0.67
CA PHE A 122 28.52 5.85 0.84
C PHE A 122 27.86 7.19 1.20
N LEU A 123 26.80 7.55 0.50
CA LEU A 123 26.07 8.79 0.76
C LEU A 123 25.36 8.77 2.11
N GLU A 124 24.81 7.63 2.50
CA GLU A 124 24.06 7.50 3.75
C GLU A 124 24.98 7.39 4.96
N ASP A 125 25.95 6.48 4.92
CA ASP A 125 26.75 6.10 6.07
C ASP A 125 27.94 7.05 6.30
N PHE A 126 28.46 7.66 5.24
CA PHE A 126 29.64 8.53 5.33
C PHE A 126 29.36 10.00 5.00
N CYS A 127 28.32 10.31 4.22
CA CYS A 127 27.95 11.71 3.94
C CYS A 127 26.76 12.20 4.76
N GLY A 128 26.05 11.32 5.48
CA GLY A 128 24.92 11.65 6.33
C GLY A 128 23.61 11.96 5.58
N VAL A 129 23.53 11.60 4.30
CA VAL A 129 22.29 11.74 3.50
C VAL A 129 21.24 10.78 4.04
N ARG A 130 19.97 11.19 4.04
CA ARG A 130 18.86 10.33 4.43
C ARG A 130 17.73 10.46 3.40
N TRP A 131 17.11 9.34 3.08
CA TRP A 131 15.90 9.26 2.27
C TRP A 131 14.79 8.70 3.14
N TRP A 132 13.93 9.60 3.65
CA TRP A 132 12.86 9.22 4.56
C TRP A 132 11.68 8.62 3.82
N SER A 133 11.41 9.11 2.61
CA SER A 133 10.31 8.68 1.75
C SER A 133 10.53 9.18 0.32
N PRO A 134 9.69 8.79 -0.66
CA PRO A 134 9.71 9.38 -1.99
C PRO A 134 9.51 10.90 -2.04
N HIS A 135 8.95 11.48 -0.97
CA HIS A 135 8.64 12.93 -0.89
C HIS A 135 9.64 13.70 -0.03
N GLU A 136 10.45 13.02 0.78
CA GLU A 136 11.30 13.70 1.76
C GLU A 136 12.70 13.08 1.84
N GLU A 137 13.70 13.92 1.68
CA GLU A 137 15.11 13.58 1.90
C GLU A 137 15.77 14.61 2.82
N PHE A 138 16.89 14.23 3.40
CA PHE A 138 17.75 15.12 4.13
C PHE A 138 19.17 15.03 3.57
N VAL A 139 19.73 16.17 3.23
CA VAL A 139 21.15 16.32 2.89
C VAL A 139 21.76 17.27 3.93
N PRO A 140 22.77 16.85 4.68
CA PRO A 140 23.40 17.75 5.64
C PRO A 140 23.91 19.03 4.98
N PRO A 141 23.99 20.16 5.72
CA PRO A 141 24.53 21.40 5.18
C PRO A 141 25.90 21.19 4.54
N SER A 142 26.15 21.93 3.46
CA SER A 142 27.40 21.87 2.73
C SER A 142 28.57 22.30 3.61
N ALA A 143 29.57 21.43 3.76
CA ALA A 143 30.74 21.64 4.62
C ALA A 143 31.93 20.81 4.11
N PRO A 144 33.16 21.08 4.58
CA PRO A 144 34.29 20.19 4.41
C PRO A 144 33.96 18.76 4.88
N LEU A 145 34.43 17.75 4.15
CA LEU A 145 34.16 16.35 4.48
C LEU A 145 35.49 15.60 4.64
N ALA A 146 35.77 15.18 5.87
CA ALA A 146 36.91 14.34 6.19
C ALA A 146 36.43 12.90 6.46
N LEU A 147 36.83 11.98 5.59
CA LEU A 147 36.48 10.57 5.69
C LEU A 147 37.63 9.75 6.29
N PRO A 148 37.34 8.72 7.08
CA PRO A 148 38.34 7.77 7.54
C PRO A 148 38.86 6.93 6.36
N ARG A 149 39.74 5.97 6.64
CA ARG A 149 39.99 4.86 5.71
C ARG A 149 38.69 4.08 5.54
N LEU A 150 38.28 3.88 4.27
CA LEU A 150 37.03 3.19 3.94
C LEU A 150 37.32 1.72 3.67
N ASP A 151 36.60 0.83 4.31
CA ASP A 151 36.61 -0.60 4.10
C ASP A 151 35.28 -1.20 4.58
N ALA A 152 34.27 -1.19 3.71
CA ALA A 152 32.95 -1.69 4.00
C ALA A 152 32.42 -2.53 2.82
N SER A 153 31.79 -3.63 3.12
CA SER A 153 31.14 -4.49 2.13
C SER A 153 30.09 -5.35 2.82
N ASP A 154 28.94 -5.49 2.20
CA ASP A 154 27.87 -6.38 2.68
C ASP A 154 26.94 -6.74 1.51
N ARG A 155 25.90 -7.49 1.78
CA ARG A 155 24.89 -7.88 0.83
C ARG A 155 23.54 -7.97 1.54
N PRO A 156 22.43 -7.50 0.90
CA PRO A 156 21.11 -7.61 1.51
C PRO A 156 20.75 -9.05 1.93
N ALA A 157 20.19 -9.20 3.12
CA ALA A 157 19.84 -10.50 3.70
C ALA A 157 18.73 -11.21 2.91
N PHE A 158 17.72 -10.46 2.47
CA PHE A 158 16.60 -11.00 1.69
C PHE A 158 16.79 -10.73 0.20
N ARG A 159 16.49 -11.74 -0.63
CA ARG A 159 16.64 -11.66 -2.09
C ARG A 159 15.51 -10.87 -2.76
N LEU A 160 14.30 -10.85 -2.19
CA LEU A 160 13.17 -10.08 -2.66
C LEU A 160 12.78 -9.06 -1.57
N ARG A 161 12.76 -7.79 -1.94
CA ARG A 161 12.49 -6.67 -1.02
C ARG A 161 11.57 -5.66 -1.72
N THR A 162 10.27 -5.76 -1.42
CA THR A 162 9.23 -4.95 -2.04
C THR A 162 8.40 -4.23 -0.97
N LEU A 163 8.27 -2.91 -1.10
CA LEU A 163 7.29 -2.08 -0.42
C LEU A 163 6.30 -1.55 -1.46
N TYR A 164 5.14 -2.16 -1.54
CA TYR A 164 4.22 -2.02 -2.68
C TYR A 164 3.75 -0.59 -2.94
N THR A 165 3.26 0.10 -1.91
CA THR A 165 2.68 1.44 -2.08
C THR A 165 3.71 2.54 -2.31
N GLY A 166 4.87 2.49 -1.68
CA GLY A 166 5.93 3.50 -1.83
C GLY A 166 6.48 3.59 -3.25
N MET A 167 6.46 2.49 -4.01
CA MET A 167 6.97 2.43 -5.38
C MET A 167 6.08 3.15 -6.40
N HIS A 168 4.83 3.37 -6.09
CA HIS A 168 3.87 4.05 -6.97
C HIS A 168 3.82 5.56 -6.78
N GLU A 169 4.60 6.09 -5.81
CA GLU A 169 4.74 7.52 -5.60
C GLU A 169 5.69 8.14 -6.65
N PRO A 170 5.57 9.44 -6.94
CA PRO A 170 6.58 10.14 -7.72
C PRO A 170 7.97 9.92 -7.13
N ASN A 171 8.96 9.64 -7.97
CA ASN A 171 10.33 9.27 -7.57
C ASN A 171 10.44 7.98 -6.72
N GLY A 172 9.35 7.21 -6.59
CA GLY A 172 9.32 5.99 -5.77
C GLY A 172 10.37 4.97 -6.18
N GLY A 173 10.65 4.82 -7.47
CA GLY A 173 11.68 3.93 -7.99
C GLY A 173 13.09 4.34 -7.61
N GLU A 174 13.43 5.64 -7.68
CA GLU A 174 14.72 6.18 -7.28
C GLU A 174 14.97 6.00 -5.79
N VAL A 175 13.99 6.34 -4.96
CA VAL A 175 14.11 6.17 -3.50
C VAL A 175 14.15 4.70 -3.12
N ALA A 176 13.37 3.85 -3.76
CA ALA A 176 13.42 2.39 -3.57
C ALA A 176 14.83 1.84 -3.86
N MET A 177 15.48 2.28 -4.95
CA MET A 177 16.86 1.92 -5.28
C MET A 177 17.83 2.40 -4.21
N ARG A 178 17.75 3.67 -3.80
CA ARG A 178 18.60 4.27 -2.75
C ARG A 178 18.47 3.56 -1.41
N LEU A 179 17.28 3.02 -1.11
CA LEU A 179 16.99 2.23 0.08
C LEU A 179 17.13 0.71 -0.16
N ARG A 180 17.79 0.31 -1.24
CA ARG A 180 18.14 -1.09 -1.61
C ARG A 180 16.93 -2.02 -1.75
N LEU A 181 15.74 -1.49 -2.00
CA LEU A 181 14.62 -2.28 -2.51
C LEU A 181 14.93 -2.74 -3.94
N ASN A 182 14.30 -3.80 -4.42
CA ASN A 182 14.66 -4.40 -5.71
C ASN A 182 13.48 -4.82 -6.60
N ASP A 183 12.31 -4.25 -6.41
CA ASP A 183 11.14 -4.50 -7.26
C ASP A 183 10.82 -3.28 -8.15
N PHE A 184 11.67 -3.00 -9.14
CA PHE A 184 11.46 -1.94 -10.12
C PHE A 184 11.99 -2.36 -11.49
N ARG A 185 11.55 -1.67 -12.56
CA ARG A 185 11.79 -2.12 -13.95
C ARG A 185 12.87 -1.35 -14.68
N SER A 186 13.33 -0.22 -14.18
CA SER A 186 14.28 0.65 -14.88
C SER A 186 15.67 0.05 -14.92
N PRO A 187 16.30 -0.09 -16.12
CA PRO A 187 17.70 -0.53 -16.23
C PRO A 187 18.69 0.40 -15.54
N ALA A 188 18.41 1.72 -15.56
CA ALA A 188 19.25 2.72 -14.91
C ALA A 188 19.27 2.55 -13.39
N LEU A 189 18.20 2.00 -12.81
CA LEU A 189 18.09 1.68 -11.38
C LEU A 189 18.56 0.24 -11.08
N GLY A 190 19.25 -0.42 -12.02
CA GLY A 190 19.78 -1.77 -11.86
C GLY A 190 18.80 -2.89 -12.18
N GLY A 191 17.59 -2.59 -12.64
CA GLY A 191 16.51 -3.57 -12.79
C GLY A 191 16.15 -4.21 -11.45
N GLY A 192 15.12 -5.05 -11.42
CA GLY A 192 14.65 -5.64 -10.18
C GLY A 192 14.44 -7.14 -10.26
N PHE A 193 13.90 -7.69 -9.20
CA PHE A 193 13.32 -9.02 -9.17
C PHE A 193 12.03 -8.99 -9.98
N ARG A 194 12.15 -9.21 -11.29
CA ARG A 194 11.07 -8.91 -12.23
C ARG A 194 10.14 -10.08 -12.40
N TYR A 195 8.86 -9.77 -12.27
CA TYR A 195 7.79 -10.66 -12.72
C TYR A 195 7.64 -10.58 -14.24
N GLY A 196 7.64 -11.75 -14.87
CA GLY A 196 7.32 -11.90 -16.29
C GLY A 196 5.83 -11.74 -16.59
N SER A 197 5.50 -11.88 -17.89
CA SER A 197 4.10 -11.89 -18.33
C SER A 197 3.33 -13.06 -17.72
N PRO A 198 2.06 -12.90 -17.38
CA PRO A 198 1.20 -11.73 -17.54
C PRO A 198 1.27 -10.73 -16.36
N GLY A 199 2.27 -10.79 -15.52
CA GLY A 199 2.48 -9.98 -14.34
C GLY A 199 2.42 -10.79 -13.05
N SER A 200 2.19 -10.14 -11.92
CA SER A 200 2.09 -10.77 -10.58
C SER A 200 0.70 -10.63 -10.00
N CYS A 201 0.37 -11.44 -9.02
CA CYS A 201 -0.83 -11.41 -8.22
C CYS A 201 -2.12 -11.81 -8.97
N HIS A 202 -2.74 -12.90 -8.54
CA HIS A 202 -4.02 -13.40 -9.04
C HIS A 202 -4.02 -13.60 -10.55
N THR A 203 -3.19 -14.52 -11.04
CA THR A 203 -2.89 -14.63 -12.46
C THR A 203 -3.62 -15.76 -13.18
N PHE A 204 -4.35 -16.65 -12.50
CA PHE A 204 -5.06 -17.76 -13.15
C PHE A 204 -5.93 -17.30 -14.33
N ASP A 205 -6.77 -16.28 -14.11
CA ASP A 205 -7.62 -15.74 -15.19
C ASP A 205 -6.82 -14.99 -16.27
N ARG A 206 -5.59 -14.56 -16.00
CA ARG A 206 -4.69 -13.95 -16.99
C ARG A 206 -4.01 -14.99 -17.87
N TYR A 207 -3.74 -16.19 -17.33
CA TYR A 207 -3.23 -17.32 -18.11
C TYR A 207 -4.33 -17.94 -18.97
N LEU A 208 -5.47 -18.25 -18.37
CA LEU A 208 -6.62 -18.86 -19.00
C LEU A 208 -7.87 -18.00 -18.75
N PRO A 209 -8.07 -16.90 -19.53
CA PRO A 209 -9.21 -16.02 -19.34
C PRO A 209 -10.55 -16.73 -19.51
N ALA A 210 -11.39 -16.75 -18.47
CA ALA A 210 -12.70 -17.40 -18.53
C ALA A 210 -13.60 -16.84 -19.63
N ALA A 211 -13.49 -15.54 -19.91
CA ALA A 211 -14.24 -14.90 -20.99
C ALA A 211 -13.92 -15.49 -22.39
N LYS A 212 -12.76 -16.14 -22.55
CA LYS A 212 -12.32 -16.75 -23.82
C LYS A 212 -12.57 -18.26 -23.86
N HIS A 213 -12.37 -18.94 -22.75
CA HIS A 213 -12.25 -20.41 -22.76
C HIS A 213 -13.37 -21.14 -22.02
N LEU A 214 -14.12 -20.50 -21.11
CA LEU A 214 -15.12 -21.17 -20.28
C LEU A 214 -16.24 -21.83 -21.12
N LYS A 215 -16.60 -21.25 -22.26
CA LYS A 215 -17.67 -21.81 -23.14
C LYS A 215 -17.22 -23.09 -23.84
N GLU A 216 -15.95 -23.13 -24.27
CA GLU A 216 -15.41 -24.26 -25.07
C GLU A 216 -14.78 -25.33 -24.17
N HIS A 217 -14.22 -24.91 -23.03
CA HIS A 217 -13.51 -25.72 -22.04
C HIS A 217 -14.02 -25.50 -20.62
N PRO A 218 -15.32 -25.79 -20.36
CA PRO A 218 -15.87 -25.61 -19.02
C PRO A 218 -15.14 -26.44 -17.94
N GLU A 219 -14.60 -27.62 -18.33
CA GLU A 219 -13.86 -28.53 -17.45
C GLU A 219 -12.58 -27.91 -16.86
N TRP A 220 -12.00 -26.91 -17.51
CA TRP A 220 -10.82 -26.20 -17.01
C TRP A 220 -11.09 -25.33 -15.79
N TYR A 221 -12.36 -25.02 -15.53
CA TYR A 221 -12.76 -24.08 -14.48
C TYR A 221 -13.43 -24.80 -13.30
N SER A 222 -13.44 -24.13 -12.14
CA SER A 222 -13.95 -24.72 -10.93
C SER A 222 -15.44 -25.08 -11.03
N LEU A 223 -15.80 -26.26 -10.54
CA LEU A 223 -17.19 -26.63 -10.31
C LEU A 223 -17.64 -25.97 -8.99
N SER A 224 -18.57 -25.04 -9.09
CA SER A 224 -19.10 -24.34 -7.91
C SER A 224 -19.94 -25.28 -7.05
N LYS A 225 -19.69 -25.26 -5.74
CA LYS A 225 -20.47 -26.00 -4.74
C LYS A 225 -21.93 -25.58 -4.72
N ASP A 226 -22.20 -24.27 -4.84
CA ASP A 226 -23.53 -23.71 -4.61
C ASP A 226 -24.44 -23.83 -5.83
N SER A 227 -23.88 -23.68 -7.04
CA SER A 227 -24.66 -23.69 -8.28
C SER A 227 -24.55 -24.99 -9.07
N ASN A 228 -23.63 -25.87 -8.72
CA ASN A 228 -23.24 -27.06 -9.49
C ASN A 228 -22.93 -26.75 -10.96
N ARG A 229 -22.39 -25.56 -11.24
CA ARG A 229 -21.97 -25.08 -12.56
C ARG A 229 -20.50 -24.79 -12.59
N ARG A 230 -19.88 -24.88 -13.77
CA ARG A 230 -18.50 -24.44 -13.98
C ARG A 230 -18.46 -22.91 -14.01
N VAL A 231 -17.56 -22.34 -13.19
CA VAL A 231 -17.39 -20.91 -13.03
C VAL A 231 -15.92 -20.54 -13.08
N GLY A 232 -15.60 -19.44 -13.74
CA GLY A 232 -14.24 -18.93 -13.88
C GLY A 232 -14.22 -17.40 -13.90
N GLY A 233 -13.03 -16.83 -13.77
CA GLY A 233 -12.81 -15.39 -13.75
C GLY A 233 -12.32 -14.88 -12.39
N GLN A 234 -11.68 -13.71 -12.40
CA GLN A 234 -10.96 -13.13 -11.25
C GLN A 234 -11.77 -13.13 -9.94
N HIS A 235 -13.05 -12.79 -9.99
CA HIS A 235 -13.93 -12.70 -8.82
C HIS A 235 -15.03 -13.75 -8.78
N ALA A 236 -15.08 -14.67 -9.75
CA ALA A 236 -16.16 -15.62 -9.91
C ALA A 236 -15.76 -17.07 -9.60
N GLY A 237 -14.57 -17.51 -10.00
CA GLY A 237 -14.13 -18.90 -9.80
C GLY A 237 -12.65 -19.11 -10.04
N GLN A 238 -12.18 -20.29 -9.64
CA GLN A 238 -10.80 -20.73 -9.80
C GLN A 238 -10.65 -21.62 -11.05
N LEU A 239 -9.47 -22.18 -11.29
CA LEU A 239 -9.22 -23.27 -12.23
C LEU A 239 -9.55 -24.64 -11.60
N CYS A 240 -9.83 -25.65 -12.43
CA CYS A 240 -9.88 -27.04 -12.01
C CYS A 240 -8.45 -27.63 -12.00
N LEU A 241 -7.84 -27.72 -10.85
CA LEU A 241 -6.42 -28.06 -10.71
C LEU A 241 -6.09 -29.52 -11.04
N THR A 242 -7.10 -30.39 -11.15
CA THR A 242 -6.92 -31.80 -11.51
C THR A 242 -7.21 -32.08 -13.00
N ASP A 243 -7.75 -31.11 -13.75
CA ASP A 243 -8.05 -31.31 -15.14
C ASP A 243 -6.79 -31.35 -16.00
N PRO A 244 -6.56 -32.40 -16.82
CA PRO A 244 -5.33 -32.55 -17.62
C PRO A 244 -5.25 -31.54 -18.77
N GLY A 245 -6.39 -31.12 -19.35
CA GLY A 245 -6.46 -30.10 -20.40
C GLY A 245 -6.06 -28.74 -19.87
N CYS A 246 -6.59 -28.35 -18.69
CA CYS A 246 -6.20 -27.14 -17.99
C CYS A 246 -4.66 -27.11 -17.71
N ARG A 247 -4.09 -28.21 -17.19
CA ARG A 247 -2.64 -28.32 -16.94
C ARG A 247 -1.82 -28.16 -18.22
N THR A 248 -2.24 -28.81 -19.31
CA THR A 248 -1.58 -28.70 -20.62
C THR A 248 -1.63 -27.27 -21.16
N ALA A 249 -2.78 -26.63 -21.10
CA ALA A 249 -2.95 -25.24 -21.52
C ALA A 249 -2.09 -24.28 -20.68
N MET A 250 -2.02 -24.46 -19.37
CA MET A 250 -1.18 -23.65 -18.48
C MET A 250 0.31 -23.79 -18.78
N LYS A 251 0.80 -25.01 -19.04
CA LYS A 251 2.21 -25.26 -19.45
C LYS A 251 2.54 -24.52 -20.76
N ALA A 252 1.66 -24.62 -21.75
CA ALA A 252 1.82 -23.92 -23.03
C ALA A 252 1.84 -22.40 -22.86
N ARG A 253 0.95 -21.85 -22.07
CA ARG A 253 0.89 -20.41 -21.80
C ARG A 253 2.09 -19.90 -21.02
N LEU A 254 2.58 -20.66 -20.03
CA LEU A 254 3.81 -20.28 -19.31
C LEU A 254 4.99 -20.22 -20.29
N LYS A 255 5.16 -21.24 -21.12
CA LYS A 255 6.24 -21.27 -22.12
C LYS A 255 6.15 -20.08 -23.08
N GLU A 256 4.95 -19.80 -23.62
CA GLU A 256 4.71 -18.64 -24.49
C GLU A 256 5.10 -17.32 -23.83
N PHE A 257 4.74 -17.10 -22.56
CA PHE A 257 5.10 -15.89 -21.84
C PHE A 257 6.61 -15.78 -21.61
N ILE A 258 7.29 -16.89 -21.27
CA ILE A 258 8.76 -16.90 -21.10
C ILE A 258 9.42 -16.54 -22.44
N GLU A 259 9.03 -17.18 -23.54
CA GLU A 259 9.58 -16.94 -24.87
C GLU A 259 9.37 -15.50 -25.33
N LYS A 260 8.14 -14.99 -25.17
CA LYS A 260 7.80 -13.59 -25.47
C LYS A 260 8.64 -12.60 -24.69
N ASP A 261 8.78 -12.80 -23.37
CA ASP A 261 9.54 -11.89 -22.52
C ASP A 261 11.05 -11.94 -22.82
N ARG A 262 11.57 -13.08 -23.29
CA ARG A 262 12.97 -13.28 -23.67
C ARG A 262 13.30 -12.87 -25.10
N ALA A 263 12.30 -12.82 -25.97
CA ALA A 263 12.52 -12.49 -27.39
C ALA A 263 13.08 -11.08 -27.61
N ASP A 264 12.95 -10.16 -26.65
CA ASP A 264 13.36 -8.76 -26.81
C ASP A 264 14.17 -8.15 -25.64
N PRO A 265 15.14 -8.87 -25.03
CA PRO A 265 15.92 -8.29 -23.93
C PRO A 265 16.90 -7.23 -24.42
N ALA A 266 17.43 -7.36 -25.65
CA ALA A 266 18.39 -6.42 -26.23
C ALA A 266 17.78 -5.05 -26.50
N LYS A 267 16.52 -4.97 -26.91
CA LYS A 267 15.81 -3.73 -27.13
C LYS A 267 15.47 -3.00 -25.82
N ARG A 268 15.38 -3.71 -24.70
CA ARG A 268 15.05 -3.13 -23.40
C ARG A 268 16.26 -2.84 -22.52
N GLY A 269 17.45 -3.33 -22.87
CA GLY A 269 18.68 -3.16 -22.08
C GLY A 269 18.61 -3.74 -20.66
N VAL A 270 17.70 -4.69 -20.39
CA VAL A 270 17.49 -5.34 -19.10
C VAL A 270 17.52 -6.85 -19.23
N ALA A 271 18.01 -7.52 -18.20
CA ALA A 271 17.91 -8.97 -18.10
C ALA A 271 16.44 -9.44 -18.18
N PRO A 272 16.16 -10.62 -18.77
CA PRO A 272 14.81 -11.16 -18.84
C PRO A 272 14.22 -11.38 -17.43
N PRO A 273 12.88 -11.41 -17.28
CA PRO A 273 12.25 -11.76 -16.01
C PRO A 273 12.67 -13.15 -15.53
N LEU A 274 12.84 -13.28 -14.22
CA LEU A 274 13.18 -14.56 -13.58
C LEU A 274 11.97 -15.21 -12.89
N VAL A 275 10.97 -14.43 -12.52
CA VAL A 275 9.80 -14.91 -11.75
C VAL A 275 8.56 -14.86 -12.61
N TYR A 276 7.86 -15.98 -12.74
CA TYR A 276 6.54 -16.07 -13.38
C TYR A 276 5.53 -16.47 -12.34
N ASP A 277 4.52 -15.60 -12.14
CA ASP A 277 3.49 -15.80 -11.13
C ASP A 277 2.35 -16.64 -11.69
N ILE A 278 2.05 -17.75 -11.04
CA ILE A 278 0.90 -18.60 -11.29
C ILE A 278 0.14 -18.74 -9.99
N SER A 279 -0.72 -17.78 -9.71
CA SER A 279 -1.45 -17.68 -8.45
C SER A 279 -2.96 -17.69 -8.65
N GLU A 280 -3.64 -18.18 -7.63
CA GLU A 280 -5.10 -18.28 -7.58
C GLU A 280 -5.79 -16.90 -7.71
N ASN A 281 -7.00 -16.91 -8.26
CA ASN A 281 -7.84 -15.72 -8.38
C ASN A 281 -8.31 -15.24 -6.99
N ASP A 282 -8.67 -13.97 -6.84
CA ASP A 282 -9.10 -13.39 -5.57
C ASP A 282 -10.55 -13.73 -5.23
N ASN A 283 -10.80 -15.01 -4.97
CA ASN A 283 -12.10 -15.52 -4.56
C ASN A 283 -11.99 -16.89 -3.87
N TRP A 284 -13.08 -17.33 -3.21
CA TRP A 284 -13.17 -18.59 -2.46
C TRP A 284 -13.80 -19.74 -3.26
N ASN A 285 -14.10 -19.59 -4.54
CA ASN A 285 -14.83 -20.58 -5.34
C ASN A 285 -13.89 -21.65 -5.92
N TYR A 286 -13.26 -22.41 -5.04
CA TYR A 286 -12.43 -23.57 -5.40
C TYR A 286 -13.25 -24.67 -6.03
N CYS A 287 -12.60 -25.54 -6.82
CA CYS A 287 -13.29 -26.60 -7.56
C CYS A 287 -13.78 -27.72 -6.64
N HIS A 288 -15.06 -28.07 -6.74
CA HIS A 288 -15.71 -29.14 -6.00
C HIS A 288 -16.00 -30.38 -6.87
N CYS A 289 -15.28 -30.58 -7.99
CA CYS A 289 -15.38 -31.82 -8.75
C CYS A 289 -14.77 -33.01 -7.96
N THR A 290 -15.20 -34.23 -8.24
CA THR A 290 -14.80 -35.45 -7.53
C THR A 290 -13.28 -35.60 -7.42
N ASN A 291 -12.54 -35.31 -8.50
CA ASN A 291 -11.08 -35.43 -8.52
C ASN A 291 -10.40 -34.39 -7.63
N CYS A 292 -10.87 -33.13 -7.64
CA CYS A 292 -10.33 -32.09 -6.76
C CYS A 292 -10.62 -32.39 -5.29
N LEU A 293 -11.84 -32.87 -4.97
CA LEU A 293 -12.19 -33.25 -3.61
C LEU A 293 -11.32 -34.43 -3.11
N ALA A 294 -11.17 -35.50 -3.90
CA ALA A 294 -10.31 -36.64 -3.54
C ALA A 294 -8.83 -36.20 -3.35
N ALA A 295 -8.31 -35.30 -4.18
CA ALA A 295 -6.98 -34.75 -4.00
C ALA A 295 -6.86 -33.90 -2.71
N CYS A 296 -7.90 -33.13 -2.38
CA CYS A 296 -7.95 -32.36 -1.12
C CYS A 296 -8.04 -33.25 0.12
N GLU A 297 -8.74 -34.38 0.08
CA GLU A 297 -8.73 -35.37 1.16
C GLU A 297 -7.32 -35.90 1.42
N ARG A 298 -6.55 -36.16 0.38
CA ARG A 298 -5.18 -36.69 0.46
C ARG A 298 -4.17 -35.63 0.91
N TRP A 299 -4.23 -34.40 0.33
CA TRP A 299 -3.15 -33.41 0.46
C TRP A 299 -3.60 -32.06 1.04
N ASN A 300 -4.89 -31.84 1.27
CA ASN A 300 -5.59 -30.58 1.44
C ASN A 300 -5.51 -29.68 0.18
N LEU A 301 -6.12 -28.49 0.25
CA LEU A 301 -6.21 -27.59 -0.90
C LEU A 301 -4.86 -27.03 -1.34
N SER A 302 -3.99 -26.67 -0.38
CA SER A 302 -2.64 -26.19 -0.67
C SER A 302 -1.76 -27.28 -1.28
N GLY A 303 -1.95 -28.54 -0.87
CA GLY A 303 -1.23 -29.66 -1.48
C GLY A 303 -1.69 -29.96 -2.89
N LEU A 304 -2.97 -29.81 -3.20
CA LEU A 304 -3.51 -29.88 -4.58
C LEU A 304 -2.96 -28.73 -5.43
N LEU A 305 -2.96 -27.50 -4.90
CA LEU A 305 -2.35 -26.36 -5.61
C LEU A 305 -0.87 -26.60 -5.88
N LEU A 306 -0.14 -27.07 -4.89
CA LEU A 306 1.30 -27.33 -5.05
C LEU A 306 1.58 -28.47 -6.03
N ASP A 307 0.73 -29.49 -6.12
CA ASP A 307 0.81 -30.53 -7.15
C ASP A 307 0.65 -29.95 -8.57
N PHE A 308 -0.34 -29.09 -8.74
CA PHE A 308 -0.58 -28.39 -10.00
C PHE A 308 0.59 -27.48 -10.39
N ILE A 309 1.09 -26.67 -9.46
CA ILE A 309 2.21 -25.74 -9.69
C ILE A 309 3.52 -26.49 -9.99
N ASN A 310 3.83 -27.56 -9.25
CA ASN A 310 5.02 -28.38 -9.47
C ASN A 310 5.03 -28.99 -10.89
N ASP A 311 3.87 -29.49 -11.34
CA ASP A 311 3.70 -30.07 -12.66
C ASP A 311 3.98 -29.04 -13.78
N ILE A 312 3.45 -27.82 -13.60
CA ILE A 312 3.68 -26.71 -14.54
C ILE A 312 5.16 -26.26 -14.48
N ALA A 313 5.71 -26.05 -13.29
CA ALA A 313 7.09 -25.59 -13.11
C ALA A 313 8.12 -26.59 -13.65
N SER A 314 7.84 -27.89 -13.54
CA SER A 314 8.71 -28.94 -14.09
C SER A 314 8.83 -28.89 -15.62
N SER A 315 7.78 -28.45 -16.32
CA SER A 315 7.74 -28.39 -17.78
C SER A 315 8.70 -27.37 -18.40
N VAL A 316 9.18 -26.41 -17.61
CA VAL A 316 10.07 -25.33 -18.06
C VAL A 316 11.47 -25.40 -17.43
N ARG A 317 11.67 -26.25 -16.41
CA ARG A 317 12.89 -26.27 -15.59
C ARG A 317 14.15 -26.53 -16.38
N ASP A 318 14.14 -27.49 -17.28
CA ASP A 318 15.33 -27.90 -18.01
C ASP A 318 15.68 -26.93 -19.16
N ALA A 319 14.66 -26.35 -19.81
CA ALA A 319 14.83 -25.35 -20.86
C ALA A 319 15.15 -23.94 -20.29
N TYR A 320 14.68 -23.63 -19.09
CA TYR A 320 14.84 -22.33 -18.45
C TYR A 320 15.22 -22.49 -16.96
N PRO A 321 16.44 -22.94 -16.66
CA PRO A 321 16.86 -23.29 -15.29
C PRO A 321 16.92 -22.10 -14.33
N ASP A 322 16.93 -20.88 -14.84
CA ASP A 322 16.87 -19.62 -14.10
C ASP A 322 15.45 -19.18 -13.73
N VAL A 323 14.41 -19.80 -14.34
CA VAL A 323 13.01 -19.41 -14.12
C VAL A 323 12.50 -19.95 -12.78
N ILE A 324 11.89 -19.08 -12.00
CA ILE A 324 11.18 -19.38 -10.77
C ILE A 324 9.67 -19.21 -11.03
N VAL A 325 8.89 -20.24 -10.74
CA VAL A 325 7.42 -20.15 -10.75
C VAL A 325 6.95 -19.79 -9.35
N ASN A 326 6.32 -18.61 -9.21
CA ASN A 326 5.75 -18.14 -7.94
C ASN A 326 4.28 -18.57 -7.84
N THR A 327 3.86 -18.93 -6.65
CA THR A 327 2.44 -19.15 -6.32
C THR A 327 2.13 -18.62 -4.93
N PHE A 328 0.84 -18.54 -4.58
CA PHE A 328 0.40 -18.10 -3.27
C PHE A 328 0.10 -19.27 -2.34
N ALA A 329 0.27 -19.02 -1.05
CA ALA A 329 -0.39 -19.69 0.06
C ALA A 329 -1.31 -18.64 0.72
N TYR A 330 -2.56 -18.57 0.28
CA TYR A 330 -3.49 -17.48 0.54
C TYR A 330 -4.91 -18.02 0.75
N HIS A 331 -5.65 -17.48 1.70
CA HIS A 331 -7.01 -17.93 1.98
C HIS A 331 -7.10 -19.44 2.20
N GLY A 332 -7.79 -20.19 1.34
CA GLY A 332 -7.96 -21.64 1.44
C GLY A 332 -6.68 -22.45 1.33
N THR A 333 -5.65 -21.88 0.72
CA THR A 333 -4.33 -22.51 0.53
C THR A 333 -3.26 -22.04 1.53
N GLU A 334 -3.60 -21.14 2.46
CA GLU A 334 -2.66 -20.59 3.47
C GLU A 334 -2.11 -21.70 4.39
N LYS A 335 -2.96 -22.66 4.76
CA LYS A 335 -2.56 -23.80 5.56
C LYS A 335 -1.60 -24.72 4.79
N PRO A 336 -0.44 -25.10 5.35
CA PRO A 336 0.54 -25.94 4.67
C PRO A 336 -0.01 -27.29 4.19
N PRO A 337 0.56 -27.87 3.12
CA PRO A 337 0.13 -29.14 2.58
C PRO A 337 0.37 -30.29 3.55
N LYS A 338 -0.49 -31.29 3.51
CA LYS A 338 -0.30 -32.58 4.18
C LYS A 338 0.15 -33.68 3.19
N GLY A 339 0.37 -34.88 3.66
CA GLY A 339 0.74 -36.03 2.83
C GLY A 339 2.14 -35.93 2.20
N GLY A 340 3.06 -35.17 2.80
CA GLY A 340 4.46 -35.10 2.37
C GLY A 340 4.72 -34.29 1.09
N LYS A 341 3.73 -33.53 0.58
CA LYS A 341 3.93 -32.65 -0.59
C LYS A 341 4.96 -31.57 -0.29
N ARG A 342 5.87 -31.32 -1.23
CA ARG A 342 6.89 -30.26 -1.18
C ARG A 342 6.88 -29.45 -2.46
N ALA A 343 7.30 -28.21 -2.36
CA ALA A 343 7.55 -27.37 -3.52
C ALA A 343 8.77 -27.87 -4.30
N ALA A 344 8.69 -27.85 -5.62
CA ALA A 344 9.83 -28.10 -6.47
C ALA A 344 10.91 -27.01 -6.33
N ASP A 345 12.17 -27.33 -6.66
CA ASP A 345 13.30 -26.41 -6.47
C ASP A 345 13.16 -25.09 -7.24
N ASN A 346 12.44 -25.07 -8.35
CA ASN A 346 12.15 -23.87 -9.13
C ASN A 346 10.76 -23.26 -8.79
N VAL A 347 10.14 -23.66 -7.68
CA VAL A 347 8.90 -23.08 -7.17
C VAL A 347 9.18 -22.18 -5.98
N MET A 348 8.63 -20.98 -5.98
CA MET A 348 8.57 -20.07 -4.84
C MET A 348 7.14 -20.02 -4.33
N VAL A 349 6.96 -20.22 -3.03
CA VAL A 349 5.66 -20.06 -2.36
C VAL A 349 5.65 -18.72 -1.64
N ARG A 350 4.61 -17.92 -1.88
CA ARG A 350 4.37 -16.67 -1.15
C ARG A 350 3.28 -16.89 -0.12
N LEU A 351 3.69 -16.99 1.13
CA LEU A 351 2.77 -17.11 2.28
C LEU A 351 2.19 -15.74 2.62
N CYS A 352 0.88 -15.61 2.54
CA CYS A 352 0.16 -14.38 2.81
C CYS A 352 -0.29 -14.35 4.28
N ASN A 353 0.13 -13.33 5.02
CA ASN A 353 -0.18 -13.16 6.43
C ASN A 353 -1.56 -12.51 6.63
N THR A 354 -2.64 -13.26 6.42
CA THR A 354 -4.01 -12.70 6.42
C THR A 354 -4.65 -12.61 7.81
N GLN A 355 -4.14 -13.35 8.80
CA GLN A 355 -4.83 -13.55 10.08
C GLN A 355 -4.15 -12.89 11.29
N SER A 356 -3.00 -12.26 11.09
CA SER A 356 -2.20 -11.70 12.18
C SER A 356 -2.71 -10.36 12.70
N ASN A 357 -2.30 -10.08 13.92
CA ASN A 357 -2.47 -8.78 14.58
C ASN A 357 -1.59 -7.71 13.90
N ARG A 358 -2.20 -6.69 13.30
CA ARG A 358 -1.50 -5.59 12.63
C ARG A 358 -0.85 -4.59 13.60
N ALA A 359 -1.29 -4.59 14.86
CA ALA A 359 -0.71 -3.76 15.91
C ALA A 359 0.53 -4.38 16.57
N GLY A 360 0.82 -5.65 16.27
CA GLY A 360 2.01 -6.38 16.70
C GLY A 360 2.91 -6.79 15.53
N GLY A 361 3.96 -7.56 15.80
CA GLY A 361 4.82 -8.16 14.78
C GLY A 361 4.34 -9.54 14.36
N ILE A 362 4.99 -10.10 13.34
CA ILE A 362 4.73 -11.47 12.86
C ILE A 362 4.82 -12.49 14.03
N PHE A 363 5.78 -12.29 14.92
CA PHE A 363 6.04 -13.18 16.07
C PHE A 363 5.32 -12.77 17.37
N ASP A 364 4.27 -11.94 17.26
CA ASP A 364 3.39 -11.67 18.39
C ASP A 364 2.73 -12.96 18.86
N PRO A 365 2.65 -13.21 20.19
CA PRO A 365 2.03 -14.44 20.73
C PRO A 365 0.59 -14.70 20.27
N ASP A 366 -0.14 -13.67 19.85
CA ASP A 366 -1.50 -13.82 19.34
C ASP A 366 -1.54 -14.36 17.89
N ASN A 367 -0.40 -14.44 17.19
CA ASN A 367 -0.29 -14.81 15.77
C ASN A 367 -0.02 -16.32 15.55
N THR A 368 -0.49 -17.17 16.44
CA THR A 368 -0.20 -18.61 16.45
C THR A 368 -0.48 -19.30 15.11
N ILE A 369 -1.60 -18.96 14.45
CA ILE A 369 -1.98 -19.59 13.17
C ILE A 369 -0.93 -19.29 12.08
N PHE A 370 -0.50 -18.03 11.97
CA PHE A 370 0.51 -17.67 10.99
C PHE A 370 1.87 -18.26 11.32
N LEU A 371 2.25 -18.29 12.59
CA LEU A 371 3.51 -18.87 13.04
C LEU A 371 3.59 -20.37 12.74
N ASP A 372 2.52 -21.13 13.01
CA ASP A 372 2.44 -22.55 12.68
C ASP A 372 2.54 -22.79 11.15
N ASN A 373 1.85 -21.94 10.38
CA ASN A 373 1.94 -21.99 8.92
C ASN A 373 3.36 -21.67 8.43
N LEU A 374 3.99 -20.60 8.94
CA LEU A 374 5.35 -20.20 8.58
C LEU A 374 6.36 -21.31 8.90
N GLU A 375 6.31 -21.89 10.10
CA GLU A 375 7.20 -22.95 10.53
C GLU A 375 7.07 -24.19 9.64
N THR A 376 5.85 -24.53 9.23
CA THR A 376 5.63 -25.71 8.38
C THR A 376 5.97 -25.42 6.92
N TRP A 377 5.58 -24.26 6.37
CA TRP A 377 5.92 -23.86 5.01
C TRP A 377 7.43 -23.71 4.79
N SER A 378 8.19 -23.25 5.79
CA SER A 378 9.64 -23.15 5.69
C SER A 378 10.33 -24.51 5.47
N LYS A 379 9.70 -25.59 5.93
CA LYS A 379 10.17 -26.98 5.71
C LYS A 379 9.71 -27.57 4.37
N VAL A 380 8.64 -27.02 3.80
CA VAL A 380 7.99 -27.54 2.57
C VAL A 380 8.49 -26.80 1.31
N ALA A 381 8.77 -25.53 1.40
CA ALA A 381 9.17 -24.67 0.29
C ALA A 381 10.60 -24.12 0.52
N LYS A 382 11.56 -24.53 -0.34
CA LYS A 382 12.95 -24.05 -0.29
C LYS A 382 13.06 -22.54 -0.59
N ARG A 383 12.12 -22.00 -1.37
CA ARG A 383 11.97 -20.56 -1.62
C ARG A 383 10.63 -20.11 -1.05
N LEU A 384 10.63 -19.71 0.20
CA LEU A 384 9.47 -19.15 0.87
C LEU A 384 9.59 -17.63 0.91
N SER A 385 8.64 -16.90 0.35
CA SER A 385 8.50 -15.45 0.51
C SER A 385 7.24 -15.14 1.32
N ILE A 386 7.22 -13.98 1.96
CA ILE A 386 6.09 -13.54 2.76
C ILE A 386 5.42 -12.34 2.09
N TRP A 387 4.08 -12.39 1.99
CA TRP A 387 3.27 -11.19 1.79
C TRP A 387 2.74 -10.77 3.14
N ASP A 388 3.29 -9.69 3.66
CA ASP A 388 2.79 -9.11 4.90
C ASP A 388 2.02 -7.81 4.65
N TYR A 389 1.16 -7.47 5.60
CA TYR A 389 0.21 -6.39 5.47
C TYR A 389 0.41 -5.37 6.58
N ALA A 390 1.05 -4.24 6.26
CA ALA A 390 1.03 -3.04 7.10
C ALA A 390 -0.15 -2.14 6.71
N ILE A 391 -1.32 -2.75 6.48
CA ILE A 391 -2.52 -2.10 5.98
C ILE A 391 -3.76 -2.60 6.71
N THR A 392 -4.73 -1.70 6.90
CA THR A 392 -6.10 -2.03 7.27
C THR A 392 -7.03 -1.68 6.11
N TYR A 393 -7.86 -2.64 5.67
CA TYR A 393 -8.74 -2.46 4.52
C TYR A 393 -10.09 -1.83 4.86
N THR A 394 -10.39 -1.61 6.15
CA THR A 394 -11.56 -0.82 6.55
C THR A 394 -11.27 0.64 6.28
N ARG A 395 -11.86 1.17 5.23
CA ARG A 395 -11.53 2.45 4.60
C ARG A 395 -11.40 3.63 5.60
N GLU A 396 -12.36 3.79 6.50
CA GLU A 396 -12.37 4.86 7.50
C GLU A 396 -11.35 4.67 8.62
N LEU A 397 -10.84 3.46 8.82
CA LEU A 397 -9.91 3.12 9.90
C LEU A 397 -8.44 3.08 9.45
N THR A 398 -8.19 3.20 8.15
CA THR A 398 -6.83 3.29 7.58
C THR A 398 -6.07 4.46 8.21
N GLY A 399 -4.86 4.23 8.69
CA GLY A 399 -4.01 5.27 9.30
C GLY A 399 -4.39 5.66 10.73
N LEU A 400 -5.21 4.87 11.43
CA LEU A 400 -5.35 4.96 12.87
C LEU A 400 -4.08 4.45 13.56
N PRO A 401 -3.79 4.87 14.81
CA PRO A 401 -2.54 4.54 15.49
C PRO A 401 -2.28 3.04 15.62
N LEU A 402 -1.16 2.57 15.05
CA LEU A 402 -0.66 1.20 15.13
C LEU A 402 0.83 1.22 15.45
N PRO A 403 1.29 0.87 16.68
CA PRO A 403 2.69 0.94 17.08
C PRO A 403 3.50 -0.27 16.59
N SER A 404 3.34 -0.68 15.32
CA SER A 404 3.97 -1.88 14.76
C SER A 404 5.48 -1.74 14.52
N GLU A 405 6.01 -0.53 14.48
CA GLU A 405 7.43 -0.23 14.24
C GLU A 405 8.36 -0.88 15.27
N PHE A 406 7.90 -1.14 16.49
CA PHE A 406 8.71 -1.77 17.55
C PHE A 406 8.92 -3.27 17.37
N TYR A 407 8.27 -3.90 16.39
CA TYR A 407 8.30 -5.36 16.18
C TYR A 407 8.96 -5.78 14.88
N TYR A 408 9.31 -4.84 14.01
CA TYR A 408 9.84 -5.17 12.68
C TYR A 408 11.18 -5.89 12.75
N ALA A 409 12.10 -5.46 13.64
CA ALA A 409 13.41 -6.10 13.76
C ALA A 409 13.31 -7.58 14.12
N ASP A 410 12.51 -7.91 15.10
CA ASP A 410 12.31 -9.30 15.50
C ASP A 410 11.65 -10.11 14.39
N SER A 411 10.66 -9.50 13.70
CA SER A 411 9.99 -10.14 12.57
C SER A 411 10.96 -10.47 11.43
N PHE A 412 11.79 -9.53 11.02
CA PHE A 412 12.77 -9.76 9.95
C PHE A 412 13.90 -10.71 10.38
N ARG A 413 14.40 -10.59 11.61
CA ARG A 413 15.47 -11.46 12.15
C ARG A 413 15.04 -12.92 12.19
N GLU A 414 13.87 -13.18 12.75
CA GLU A 414 13.33 -14.53 12.88
C GLU A 414 12.97 -15.14 11.51
N CYS A 415 12.51 -14.32 10.54
CA CYS A 415 12.31 -14.78 9.19
C CYS A 415 13.63 -15.08 8.46
N ALA A 416 14.68 -14.30 8.70
CA ALA A 416 16.01 -14.56 8.14
C ALA A 416 16.59 -15.90 8.67
N VAL A 417 16.46 -16.19 9.97
CA VAL A 417 16.86 -17.46 10.58
C VAL A 417 16.14 -18.66 9.94
N ARG A 418 14.89 -18.49 9.52
CA ARG A 418 14.10 -19.54 8.84
C ARG A 418 14.37 -19.63 7.34
N GLY A 419 15.31 -18.85 6.80
CA GLY A 419 15.65 -18.87 5.38
C GLY A 419 14.55 -18.30 4.48
N VAL A 420 13.70 -17.39 4.98
CA VAL A 420 12.72 -16.68 4.16
C VAL A 420 13.46 -15.97 3.01
N PHE A 421 12.99 -16.20 1.78
CA PHE A 421 13.61 -15.68 0.57
C PHE A 421 13.44 -14.16 0.42
N GLY A 422 12.32 -13.63 0.91
CA GLY A 422 12.05 -12.19 0.83
C GLY A 422 10.62 -11.83 1.17
N PHE A 423 10.35 -10.54 1.02
CA PHE A 423 9.09 -9.93 1.38
C PHE A 423 8.45 -9.16 0.25
N PHE A 424 7.14 -9.26 0.15
CA PHE A 424 6.25 -8.29 -0.44
C PHE A 424 5.44 -7.66 0.70
N TRP A 425 5.71 -6.40 0.99
CA TRP A 425 5.09 -5.69 2.09
C TRP A 425 4.05 -4.70 1.56
N GLU A 426 2.78 -4.94 1.88
CA GLU A 426 1.69 -4.08 1.45
C GLU A 426 1.38 -3.05 2.53
N HIS A 427 1.65 -1.81 2.20
CA HIS A 427 1.40 -0.67 3.08
C HIS A 427 0.10 0.05 2.77
N GLU A 428 -0.43 0.74 3.78
CA GLU A 428 -1.43 1.77 3.59
C GLU A 428 -0.88 2.88 2.67
N SER A 429 -1.79 3.61 2.02
CA SER A 429 -1.40 4.75 1.19
C SER A 429 -0.60 5.79 2.00
N PRO A 430 0.55 6.28 1.51
CA PRO A 430 1.49 7.12 2.26
C PRO A 430 0.85 8.34 2.93
N HIS A 431 -0.09 8.98 2.24
CA HIS A 431 -0.75 10.19 2.75
C HIS A 431 -1.63 9.95 3.98
N LYS A 432 -2.09 8.70 4.25
CA LYS A 432 -2.95 8.35 5.38
C LYS A 432 -2.27 7.48 6.41
N ALA A 433 -1.33 6.64 6.01
CA ALA A 433 -0.73 5.63 6.87
C ALA A 433 -0.16 6.23 8.17
N ASP A 434 -0.37 5.55 9.28
CA ASP A 434 0.18 5.94 10.57
C ASP A 434 1.70 5.82 10.56
N MET A 435 2.42 6.93 10.82
CA MET A 435 3.88 7.00 10.88
C MET A 435 4.58 6.39 9.65
N TRP A 436 4.05 6.64 8.45
CA TRP A 436 4.51 5.98 7.24
C TRP A 436 6.00 6.15 6.99
N GLU A 437 6.56 7.35 7.16
CA GLU A 437 7.96 7.63 6.91
C GLU A 437 8.87 6.84 7.86
N LEU A 438 8.52 6.72 9.14
CA LEU A 438 9.23 5.90 10.12
C LEU A 438 9.19 4.42 9.74
N LYS A 439 8.00 3.90 9.43
CA LYS A 439 7.80 2.49 9.08
C LYS A 439 8.50 2.15 7.79
N TYR A 440 8.36 2.98 6.77
CA TYR A 440 9.05 2.84 5.49
C TYR A 440 10.58 2.80 5.66
N PHE A 441 11.13 3.72 6.44
CA PHE A 441 12.57 3.76 6.75
C PHE A 441 13.03 2.49 7.47
N LEU A 442 12.34 2.06 8.52
CA LEU A 442 12.71 0.86 9.29
C LEU A 442 12.63 -0.41 8.45
N GLU A 443 11.55 -0.58 7.71
CA GLU A 443 11.34 -1.77 6.89
C GLU A 443 12.40 -1.92 5.80
N THR A 444 12.77 -0.82 5.13
CA THR A 444 13.83 -0.86 4.12
C THR A 444 15.18 -1.25 4.71
N LYS A 445 15.54 -0.66 5.86
CA LYS A 445 16.79 -0.96 6.57
C LYS A 445 16.84 -2.41 7.05
N LEU A 446 15.76 -2.87 7.67
CA LEU A 446 15.71 -4.20 8.26
C LEU A 446 15.51 -5.33 7.23
N MET A 447 14.89 -5.05 6.08
CA MET A 447 14.89 -6.00 4.95
C MET A 447 16.27 -6.13 4.31
N GLU A 448 17.09 -5.10 4.37
CA GLU A 448 18.47 -5.18 3.94
C GLU A 448 19.33 -5.93 4.95
N ASN A 449 19.30 -5.46 6.21
CA ASN A 449 20.06 -6.05 7.30
C ASN A 449 19.22 -6.18 8.58
N PRO A 450 18.65 -7.36 8.86
CA PRO A 450 17.79 -7.58 10.04
C PRO A 450 18.54 -7.57 11.37
N LEU A 451 19.89 -7.50 11.35
CA LEU A 451 20.71 -7.47 12.55
C LEU A 451 20.97 -6.04 13.07
N LEU A 452 20.49 -5.01 12.35
CA LEU A 452 20.60 -3.62 12.82
C LEU A 452 19.85 -3.42 14.13
N ASP A 453 20.38 -2.53 14.98
CA ASP A 453 19.72 -2.11 16.20
C ASP A 453 18.52 -1.21 15.86
N SER A 454 17.30 -1.78 15.99
CA SER A 454 16.06 -1.06 15.68
C SER A 454 15.80 0.11 16.63
N ASP A 455 16.19 0.02 17.88
CA ASP A 455 16.04 1.13 18.84
C ASP A 455 16.92 2.31 18.44
N GLU A 456 18.15 2.05 17.97
CA GLU A 456 19.01 3.12 17.46
C GLU A 456 18.51 3.69 16.13
N LEU A 457 17.96 2.86 15.23
CA LEU A 457 17.31 3.33 14.01
C LEU A 457 16.12 4.24 14.32
N ILE A 458 15.27 3.85 15.27
CA ILE A 458 14.13 4.65 15.72
C ILE A 458 14.61 5.97 16.35
N ARG A 459 15.58 5.94 17.27
CA ARG A 459 16.13 7.15 17.89
C ARG A 459 16.75 8.08 16.84
N THR A 460 17.49 7.53 15.90
CA THR A 460 18.08 8.30 14.80
C THR A 460 17.01 8.96 13.94
N PHE A 461 15.97 8.19 13.54
CA PHE A 461 14.84 8.77 12.81
C PHE A 461 14.17 9.89 13.61
N MET A 462 13.85 9.66 14.88
CA MET A 462 13.18 10.66 15.71
C MET A 462 14.00 11.95 15.83
N ARG A 463 15.30 11.84 16.06
CA ARG A 463 16.22 12.97 16.16
C ARG A 463 16.34 13.74 14.84
N GLU A 464 16.54 13.04 13.74
CA GLU A 464 16.83 13.67 12.46
C GLU A 464 15.57 14.12 11.72
N TYR A 465 14.44 13.40 11.85
CA TYR A 465 13.19 13.71 11.19
C TYR A 465 12.33 14.73 11.96
N TYR A 466 12.29 14.64 13.29
CA TYR A 466 11.47 15.52 14.13
C TYR A 466 12.29 16.62 14.86
N GLY A 467 13.62 16.60 14.79
CA GLY A 467 14.47 17.58 15.48
C GLY A 467 14.24 17.58 16.99
N ALA A 468 14.07 18.75 17.58
CA ALA A 468 13.83 18.92 19.01
C ALA A 468 12.53 18.25 19.53
N ALA A 469 11.58 17.99 18.64
CA ALA A 469 10.32 17.31 18.97
C ALA A 469 10.46 15.78 19.07
N GLY A 470 11.58 15.20 18.61
CA GLY A 470 11.74 13.76 18.43
C GLY A 470 11.48 12.93 19.67
N ASP A 471 12.00 13.35 20.82
CA ASP A 471 11.81 12.62 22.08
C ASP A 471 10.35 12.57 22.53
N LYS A 472 9.57 13.61 22.30
CA LYS A 472 8.15 13.67 22.65
C LYS A 472 7.32 12.79 21.72
N VAL A 473 7.63 12.78 20.42
CA VAL A 473 6.99 11.89 19.46
C VAL A 473 7.33 10.43 19.81
N LEU A 474 8.55 10.11 20.17
CA LEU A 474 8.93 8.75 20.61
C LEU A 474 8.18 8.32 21.88
N GLN A 475 8.06 9.22 22.87
CA GLN A 475 7.29 8.96 24.10
C GLN A 475 5.81 8.66 23.76
N TYR A 476 5.20 9.41 22.82
CA TYR A 476 3.86 9.13 22.33
C TYR A 476 3.75 7.73 21.68
N ARG A 477 4.70 7.34 20.83
CA ARG A 477 4.68 6.00 20.21
C ARG A 477 4.86 4.90 21.25
N ARG A 478 5.76 5.07 22.22
CA ARG A 478 5.95 4.11 23.33
C ARG A 478 4.72 4.01 24.25
N LEU A 479 4.00 5.12 24.47
CA LEU A 479 2.72 5.11 25.19
C LEU A 479 1.71 4.18 24.48
N LEU A 480 1.57 4.29 23.16
CA LEU A 480 0.68 3.43 22.39
C LEU A 480 1.10 1.96 22.42
N ASP A 481 2.40 1.67 22.33
CA ASP A 481 2.90 0.30 22.41
C ASP A 481 2.64 -0.32 23.80
N ALA A 482 2.91 0.44 24.88
CA ALA A 482 2.62 0.01 26.24
C ALA A 482 1.12 -0.26 26.44
N ALA A 483 0.25 0.62 25.91
CA ALA A 483 -1.20 0.45 25.96
C ALA A 483 -1.65 -0.81 25.23
N ARG A 484 -1.10 -1.09 24.04
CA ARG A 484 -1.39 -2.30 23.26
C ARG A 484 -0.98 -3.55 24.01
N ARG A 485 0.24 -3.59 24.55
CA ARG A 485 0.75 -4.76 25.31
C ARG A 485 -0.09 -5.03 26.56
N ALA A 486 -0.37 -4.00 27.34
CA ALA A 486 -1.11 -4.13 28.59
C ALA A 486 -2.54 -4.64 28.39
N ARG A 487 -3.19 -4.27 27.27
CA ARG A 487 -4.59 -4.61 27.00
C ARG A 487 -4.76 -5.63 25.87
N LYS A 488 -3.68 -6.25 25.39
CA LYS A 488 -3.68 -7.25 24.33
C LYS A 488 -4.42 -6.79 23.08
N GLY A 489 -4.10 -5.56 22.60
CA GLY A 489 -4.75 -4.94 21.45
C GLY A 489 -4.57 -5.78 20.18
N PHE A 490 -5.67 -6.19 19.56
CA PHE A 490 -5.69 -6.96 18.32
C PHE A 490 -6.41 -6.19 17.22
N VAL A 491 -5.71 -5.95 16.11
CA VAL A 491 -6.24 -5.26 14.93
C VAL A 491 -6.04 -6.16 13.71
N SER A 492 -7.12 -6.70 13.16
CA SER A 492 -7.08 -7.50 11.93
C SER A 492 -6.91 -6.62 10.70
N TRP A 493 -6.74 -7.21 9.53
CA TRP A 493 -6.68 -6.47 8.26
C TRP A 493 -8.03 -5.84 7.83
N PHE A 494 -9.16 -6.36 8.35
CA PHE A 494 -10.49 -5.72 8.26
C PHE A 494 -11.03 -5.42 9.66
N PRO A 495 -10.44 -4.44 10.39
CA PRO A 495 -10.84 -4.16 11.75
C PRO A 495 -12.21 -3.49 11.83
N ALA A 496 -12.86 -3.59 12.99
CA ALA A 496 -13.91 -2.68 13.43
C ALA A 496 -13.29 -1.55 14.28
N LEU A 497 -14.01 -0.46 14.50
CA LEU A 497 -13.54 0.63 15.38
C LEU A 497 -13.27 0.12 16.80
N SER A 498 -14.06 -0.86 17.28
CA SER A 498 -13.85 -1.52 18.57
C SER A 498 -12.51 -2.25 18.70
N SER A 499 -11.88 -2.62 17.57
CA SER A 499 -10.53 -3.21 17.56
C SER A 499 -9.45 -2.26 18.08
N PHE A 500 -9.73 -0.96 18.13
CA PHE A 500 -8.84 0.06 18.71
C PHE A 500 -9.18 0.36 20.17
N GLY A 501 -10.09 -0.39 20.81
CA GLY A 501 -10.52 -0.20 22.20
C GLY A 501 -9.39 -0.25 23.24
N TRP A 502 -8.25 -0.80 22.89
CA TRP A 502 -7.04 -0.84 23.72
C TRP A 502 -6.41 0.55 23.96
N VAL A 503 -6.69 1.55 23.12
CA VAL A 503 -6.34 2.96 23.38
C VAL A 503 -7.45 3.56 24.24
N THR A 504 -7.21 3.83 25.51
CA THR A 504 -8.21 4.43 26.42
C THR A 504 -8.33 5.95 26.25
N GLU A 505 -9.30 6.56 26.92
CA GLU A 505 -9.42 8.03 26.96
C GLU A 505 -8.21 8.67 27.66
N ASP A 506 -7.63 8.01 28.69
CA ASP A 506 -6.42 8.47 29.37
C ASP A 506 -5.21 8.39 28.44
N ASP A 507 -5.07 7.33 27.65
CA ASP A 507 -4.00 7.22 26.64
C ASP A 507 -4.14 8.31 25.56
N ILE A 508 -5.37 8.62 25.16
CA ILE A 508 -5.66 9.72 24.23
C ILE A 508 -5.24 11.06 24.84
N ALA A 509 -5.63 11.34 26.08
CA ALA A 509 -5.29 12.59 26.76
C ALA A 509 -3.77 12.74 26.92
N ALA A 510 -3.07 11.69 27.38
CA ALA A 510 -1.63 11.68 27.52
C ALA A 510 -0.93 11.84 26.14
N GLY A 511 -1.41 11.15 25.11
CA GLY A 511 -0.89 11.28 23.74
C GLY A 511 -1.08 12.69 23.17
N GLN A 512 -2.23 13.33 23.40
CA GLN A 512 -2.47 14.71 23.00
C GLN A 512 -1.53 15.70 23.71
N THR A 513 -1.25 15.49 25.00
CA THR A 513 -0.29 16.30 25.76
C THR A 513 1.10 16.17 25.16
N LEU A 514 1.59 14.94 24.96
CA LEU A 514 2.92 14.69 24.38
C LEU A 514 3.08 15.31 22.99
N LEU A 515 2.05 15.23 22.16
CA LEU A 515 2.08 15.82 20.81
C LEU A 515 1.98 17.34 20.84
N THR A 516 1.32 17.93 21.85
CA THR A 516 1.33 19.39 22.09
C THR A 516 2.69 19.86 22.53
N ASP A 517 3.33 19.15 23.47
CA ASP A 517 4.71 19.43 23.88
C ASP A 517 5.69 19.31 22.70
N ALA A 518 5.46 18.31 21.82
CA ALA A 518 6.25 18.15 20.60
C ALA A 518 6.09 19.33 19.63
N GLU A 519 4.86 19.83 19.42
CA GLU A 519 4.65 21.04 18.60
C GLU A 519 5.35 22.26 19.21
N HIS A 520 5.28 22.46 20.52
CA HIS A 520 5.98 23.56 21.21
C HIS A 520 7.51 23.44 21.06
N ALA A 521 8.04 22.21 21.15
CA ALA A 521 9.49 21.97 21.02
C ALA A 521 10.04 22.33 19.63
N THR A 522 9.20 22.40 18.60
CA THR A 522 9.63 22.83 17.25
C THR A 522 9.87 24.34 17.15
N ASN A 523 9.42 25.14 18.11
CA ASN A 523 9.43 26.61 18.05
C ASN A 523 8.83 27.19 16.75
N GLY A 524 7.91 26.48 16.13
CA GLY A 524 7.30 26.86 14.85
C GLY A 524 8.15 26.55 13.62
N GLU A 525 9.30 25.88 13.77
CA GLU A 525 10.21 25.59 12.66
C GLU A 525 9.65 24.51 11.72
N GLU A 526 9.64 24.83 10.43
CA GLU A 526 9.33 23.84 9.37
C GLU A 526 10.63 23.16 8.88
N PRO A 527 10.57 21.86 8.51
CA PRO A 527 9.37 21.03 8.37
C PRO A 527 8.94 20.29 9.65
N PHE A 528 9.60 20.51 10.79
CA PHE A 528 9.37 19.75 12.02
C PHE A 528 7.94 19.90 12.54
N LEU A 529 7.40 21.12 12.54
CA LEU A 529 6.03 21.38 12.99
C LEU A 529 5.00 20.61 12.15
N SER A 530 5.12 20.67 10.83
CA SER A 530 4.20 19.92 9.92
C SER A 530 4.30 18.42 10.13
N ARG A 531 5.49 17.89 10.41
CA ARG A 531 5.72 16.46 10.69
C ARG A 531 5.08 16.03 12.02
N VAL A 532 5.18 16.82 13.07
CA VAL A 532 4.51 16.55 14.35
C VAL A 532 3.00 16.58 14.18
N ARG A 533 2.46 17.56 13.47
CA ARG A 533 1.03 17.63 13.14
C ARG A 533 0.56 16.43 12.35
N ARG A 534 1.39 15.94 11.41
CA ARG A 534 1.11 14.71 10.67
C ARG A 534 1.05 13.49 11.58
N ALA A 535 1.98 13.35 12.53
CA ALA A 535 1.96 12.26 13.51
C ALA A 535 0.70 12.25 14.39
N ARG A 536 0.10 13.42 14.65
CA ARG A 536 -1.13 13.58 15.43
C ARG A 536 -2.40 13.14 14.69
N VAL A 537 -2.41 13.15 13.35
CA VAL A 537 -3.59 12.91 12.53
C VAL A 537 -4.32 11.61 12.90
N GLY A 538 -3.60 10.51 13.09
CA GLY A 538 -4.19 9.22 13.45
C GLY A 538 -4.95 9.27 14.77
N LEU A 539 -4.38 9.93 15.77
CA LEU A 539 -5.00 10.09 17.10
C LEU A 539 -6.25 10.98 17.04
N ASP A 540 -6.18 12.13 16.35
CA ASP A 540 -7.32 13.03 16.18
C ASP A 540 -8.47 12.35 15.42
N ARG A 541 -8.16 11.54 14.41
CA ARG A 541 -9.16 10.74 13.69
C ARG A 541 -9.81 9.70 14.59
N LEU A 542 -9.04 9.00 15.44
CA LEU A 542 -9.59 8.04 16.40
C LEU A 542 -10.58 8.72 17.36
N VAL A 543 -10.24 9.90 17.89
CA VAL A 543 -11.10 10.71 18.74
C VAL A 543 -12.42 11.04 18.04
N CYS A 544 -12.37 11.56 16.82
CA CYS A 544 -13.55 11.94 16.06
C CYS A 544 -14.43 10.74 15.69
N LEU A 545 -13.82 9.62 15.26
CA LEU A 545 -14.55 8.39 14.88
C LEU A 545 -15.29 7.79 16.09
N ARG A 546 -14.64 7.73 17.25
CA ARG A 546 -15.26 7.25 18.48
C ARG A 546 -16.42 8.17 18.94
N ALA A 547 -16.21 9.47 18.88
CA ALA A 547 -17.24 10.43 19.22
C ALA A 547 -18.47 10.28 18.32
N ARG A 548 -18.28 10.09 17.02
CA ARG A 548 -19.38 9.83 16.08
C ARG A 548 -20.09 8.51 16.40
N ALA A 549 -19.37 7.45 16.71
CA ALA A 549 -19.92 6.14 17.05
C ALA A 549 -20.70 6.17 18.39
N SER A 550 -20.27 6.98 19.36
CA SER A 550 -20.91 7.10 20.69
C SER A 550 -21.93 8.21 20.80
N GLY A 551 -22.09 9.07 19.77
CA GLY A 551 -22.97 10.22 19.80
C GLY A 551 -22.48 11.37 20.68
N CYS A 552 -21.15 11.47 20.90
CA CYS A 552 -20.53 12.48 21.75
C CYS A 552 -19.70 13.51 20.96
N ALA A 553 -20.16 13.90 19.76
CA ALA A 553 -19.41 14.80 18.88
C ALA A 553 -19.23 16.22 19.41
N ASP A 554 -20.04 16.64 20.38
CA ASP A 554 -20.03 18.01 20.94
C ASP A 554 -18.99 18.26 22.02
N LYS A 555 -18.26 17.25 22.47
CA LYS A 555 -17.23 17.42 23.50
C LYS A 555 -16.13 18.38 23.04
N PRO A 556 -15.61 19.28 23.91
CA PRO A 556 -14.55 20.23 23.56
C PRO A 556 -13.31 19.57 22.93
N ALA A 557 -12.87 18.43 23.47
CA ALA A 557 -11.74 17.67 22.95
C ALA A 557 -11.97 17.17 21.51
N VAL A 558 -13.20 16.77 21.19
CA VAL A 558 -13.60 16.30 19.85
C VAL A 558 -13.61 17.47 18.87
N ARG A 559 -14.19 18.63 19.27
CA ARG A 559 -14.18 19.85 18.45
C ARG A 559 -12.75 20.32 18.17
N ALA A 560 -11.86 20.25 19.16
CA ALA A 560 -10.46 20.60 19.00
C ALA A 560 -9.75 19.66 18.01
N ALA A 561 -9.93 18.34 18.13
CA ALA A 561 -9.36 17.35 17.20
C ALA A 561 -9.89 17.57 15.76
N ALA A 562 -11.20 17.76 15.60
CA ALA A 562 -11.80 18.07 14.30
C ALA A 562 -11.28 19.37 13.70
N ALA A 563 -11.09 20.43 14.50
CA ALA A 563 -10.54 21.69 14.04
C ALA A 563 -9.09 21.53 13.54
N ARG A 564 -8.23 20.79 14.27
CA ARG A 564 -6.87 20.50 13.83
C ARG A 564 -6.83 19.71 12.52
N LEU A 565 -7.68 18.69 12.36
CA LEU A 565 -7.79 17.93 11.11
C LEU A 565 -8.17 18.82 9.93
N ARG A 566 -9.19 19.68 10.08
CA ARG A 566 -9.61 20.60 9.01
C ARG A 566 -8.54 21.63 8.65
N ALA A 567 -7.80 22.11 9.64
CA ALA A 567 -6.73 23.08 9.39
C ALA A 567 -5.51 22.48 8.71
N PHE A 568 -5.14 21.26 9.07
CA PHE A 568 -3.89 20.64 8.61
C PHE A 568 -4.06 19.82 7.32
N TRP A 569 -5.13 19.05 7.20
CA TRP A 569 -5.26 18.01 6.19
C TRP A 569 -5.22 18.52 4.74
N PRO A 570 -5.92 19.61 4.36
CA PRO A 570 -5.90 20.08 2.97
C PRO A 570 -4.49 20.42 2.47
N GLY A 571 -3.71 21.18 3.24
CA GLY A 571 -2.34 21.56 2.88
C GLY A 571 -1.38 20.34 2.86
N TRP A 572 -1.60 19.34 3.71
CA TRP A 572 -0.86 18.09 3.65
C TRP A 572 -1.14 17.34 2.35
N MET A 573 -2.40 17.30 1.92
CA MET A 573 -2.82 16.58 0.72
C MET A 573 -2.32 17.22 -0.58
N ASP A 574 -1.99 18.49 -0.59
CA ASP A 574 -1.41 19.17 -1.76
C ASP A 574 -0.06 18.56 -2.19
N ARG A 575 0.61 17.83 -1.31
CA ARG A 575 1.83 17.08 -1.61
C ARG A 575 1.58 15.85 -2.48
N TYR A 576 0.33 15.36 -2.55
CA TYR A 576 -0.03 14.12 -3.24
C TYR A 576 -0.94 14.42 -4.43
N PRO A 577 -0.60 13.98 -5.64
CA PRO A 577 -1.43 14.21 -6.83
C PRO A 577 -2.83 13.65 -6.66
N LYS A 578 -3.86 14.47 -6.86
CA LYS A 578 -5.26 14.04 -6.82
C LYS A 578 -5.54 13.15 -8.04
N LYS A 579 -5.65 11.83 -7.86
CA LYS A 579 -6.06 10.88 -8.90
C LYS A 579 -6.96 9.78 -8.33
N GLY A 580 -8.21 9.69 -8.82
CA GLY A 580 -9.11 8.55 -8.63
C GLY A 580 -9.45 8.22 -7.18
N ARG A 581 -9.14 7.00 -6.73
CA ARG A 581 -9.44 6.52 -5.36
C ARG A 581 -8.85 7.38 -4.25
N ARG A 582 -7.73 8.05 -4.49
CA ARG A 582 -7.09 8.93 -3.49
C ARG A 582 -7.99 10.10 -3.14
N SER A 583 -8.60 10.79 -4.12
CA SER A 583 -9.48 11.92 -3.82
C SER A 583 -10.68 11.52 -2.95
N ALA A 584 -11.30 10.37 -3.23
CA ALA A 584 -12.41 9.88 -2.42
C ALA A 584 -12.03 9.52 -0.97
N GLU A 585 -10.80 9.05 -0.76
CA GLU A 585 -10.28 8.75 0.57
C GLU A 585 -9.88 10.01 1.34
N ASP A 586 -9.39 11.03 0.63
CA ASP A 586 -9.04 12.32 1.20
C ASP A 586 -10.28 13.07 1.69
N GLU A 587 -11.35 13.01 0.92
CA GLU A 587 -12.65 13.55 1.30
C GLU A 587 -13.22 12.86 2.54
N LEU A 588 -12.99 11.55 2.69
CA LEU A 588 -13.40 10.82 3.88
C LEU A 588 -12.70 11.37 5.14
N VAL A 589 -11.39 11.65 5.08
CA VAL A 589 -10.67 12.23 6.23
C VAL A 589 -11.15 13.65 6.51
N ALA A 590 -11.38 14.45 5.49
CA ALA A 590 -11.99 15.78 5.66
C ALA A 590 -13.38 15.70 6.30
N ALA A 591 -14.19 14.73 5.87
CA ALA A 591 -15.53 14.50 6.42
C ALA A 591 -15.53 14.05 7.91
N ILE A 592 -14.49 13.37 8.37
CA ILE A 592 -14.32 13.03 9.80
C ILE A 592 -14.31 14.31 10.66
N GLY A 593 -13.71 15.38 10.17
CA GLY A 593 -13.65 16.68 10.83
C GLY A 593 -14.91 17.56 10.70
N LEU A 594 -15.95 17.15 9.95
CA LEU A 594 -17.16 17.94 9.81
C LEU A 594 -17.90 18.06 11.16
N PRO A 595 -18.45 19.26 11.50
CA PRO A 595 -19.25 19.41 12.69
C PRO A 595 -20.57 18.62 12.57
N PRO A 596 -21.19 18.24 13.70
CA PRO A 596 -22.54 17.69 13.67
C PRO A 596 -23.49 18.73 13.06
N PRO A 597 -24.57 18.29 12.35
CA PRO A 597 -25.53 19.23 11.80
C PRO A 597 -26.20 20.05 12.91
N GLN A 598 -26.43 21.33 12.68
CA GLN A 598 -27.00 22.30 13.66
C GLN A 598 -28.24 21.76 14.36
N ARG A 599 -29.12 21.08 13.62
CA ARG A 599 -30.36 20.47 14.11
C ARG A 599 -30.16 19.44 15.24
N PHE A 600 -28.97 18.83 15.31
CA PHE A 600 -28.66 17.74 16.25
C PHE A 600 -27.63 18.14 17.30
N VAL A 601 -27.25 19.42 17.38
CA VAL A 601 -26.35 19.92 18.43
C VAL A 601 -26.94 19.62 19.80
N GLY A 602 -26.13 19.09 20.72
CA GLY A 602 -26.59 18.69 22.07
C GLY A 602 -27.28 17.32 22.13
N LYS A 603 -27.48 16.63 21.00
CA LYS A 603 -28.00 15.26 20.96
C LYS A 603 -26.90 14.24 20.81
N ARG A 604 -27.08 13.07 21.39
CA ARG A 604 -26.18 11.92 21.10
C ARG A 604 -26.51 11.37 19.71
N ILE A 605 -25.60 11.54 18.79
CA ILE A 605 -25.80 11.15 17.39
C ILE A 605 -24.65 10.29 16.86
N CYS A 606 -24.99 9.36 15.98
CA CYS A 606 -24.07 8.76 15.04
C CYS A 606 -24.30 9.40 13.68
N ASP A 607 -23.31 10.08 13.17
CA ASP A 607 -23.39 10.96 12.02
C ASP A 607 -22.57 10.41 10.86
N PHE A 608 -23.22 10.26 9.72
CA PHE A 608 -22.65 9.69 8.50
C PHE A 608 -22.80 10.68 7.34
N PRO A 609 -21.86 11.62 7.16
CA PRO A 609 -21.72 12.34 5.89
C PRO A 609 -21.57 11.36 4.74
N VAL A 610 -21.87 11.77 3.54
CA VAL A 610 -21.92 10.92 2.35
C VAL A 610 -20.65 10.09 2.12
N GLN A 611 -19.49 10.61 2.52
CA GLN A 611 -18.20 9.92 2.40
C GLN A 611 -18.10 8.65 3.26
N PHE A 612 -18.95 8.51 4.29
CA PHE A 612 -19.08 7.31 5.12
C PHE A 612 -20.14 6.34 4.61
N LEU A 613 -20.84 6.69 3.55
CA LEU A 613 -21.89 5.89 2.96
C LEU A 613 -21.32 5.23 1.68
N ASN A 614 -21.58 3.94 1.50
CA ASN A 614 -21.23 3.25 0.27
C ASN A 614 -22.46 3.20 -0.64
N PRO A 615 -22.42 3.77 -1.85
CA PRO A 615 -23.43 3.48 -2.84
C PRO A 615 -23.40 1.96 -3.12
N GLY A 616 -24.56 1.31 -3.03
CA GLY A 616 -24.66 -0.16 -3.17
C GLY A 616 -24.10 -0.64 -4.51
N SER A 617 -23.41 -1.77 -4.49
CA SER A 617 -22.92 -2.43 -5.70
C SER A 617 -24.10 -2.99 -6.52
N GLY A 618 -24.21 -2.65 -7.78
CA GLY A 618 -25.14 -3.26 -8.73
C GLY A 618 -25.74 -2.32 -9.77
N ASN A 619 -25.67 -1.02 -9.62
CA ASN A 619 -26.22 -0.06 -10.58
C ASN A 619 -25.41 1.23 -10.66
N GLU A 620 -24.13 1.13 -11.01
CA GLU A 620 -23.21 2.29 -11.13
C GLU A 620 -23.69 3.36 -12.12
N LYS A 621 -24.60 3.00 -13.04
CA LYS A 621 -25.17 3.95 -14.00
C LYS A 621 -26.21 4.89 -13.39
N SER A 622 -26.92 4.44 -12.35
CA SER A 622 -28.07 5.17 -11.77
C SER A 622 -27.78 5.71 -10.38
N VAL A 623 -26.69 5.28 -9.71
CA VAL A 623 -26.30 5.72 -8.38
C VAL A 623 -24.82 6.08 -8.41
N ARG A 624 -24.50 7.34 -8.15
CA ARG A 624 -23.13 7.83 -8.21
C ARG A 624 -22.86 8.89 -7.14
N LEU A 625 -21.62 8.93 -6.71
CA LEU A 625 -21.13 10.05 -5.88
C LEU A 625 -20.79 11.21 -6.80
N VAL A 626 -21.41 12.36 -6.56
CA VAL A 626 -21.25 13.58 -7.35
C VAL A 626 -20.80 14.74 -6.48
N ASP A 627 -20.13 15.73 -7.08
CA ASP A 627 -19.88 17.01 -6.42
C ASP A 627 -21.20 17.77 -6.30
N ASP A 628 -21.46 18.32 -5.12
CA ASP A 628 -22.65 19.12 -4.84
C ASP A 628 -22.33 20.25 -3.87
N PRO A 629 -22.22 21.49 -4.35
CA PRO A 629 -21.85 22.65 -3.53
C PRO A 629 -22.91 23.03 -2.49
N GLU A 630 -24.15 22.55 -2.61
CA GLU A 630 -25.20 22.77 -1.62
C GLU A 630 -25.13 21.77 -0.46
N SER A 631 -24.38 20.66 -0.61
CA SER A 631 -24.13 19.71 0.46
C SER A 631 -23.12 20.26 1.45
N GLU A 632 -23.38 20.09 2.77
CA GLU A 632 -22.42 20.44 3.83
C GLU A 632 -21.07 19.71 3.68
N ALA A 633 -21.08 18.57 3.02
CA ALA A 633 -19.88 17.75 2.77
C ALA A 633 -19.25 18.02 1.38
N GLY A 634 -19.82 18.95 0.60
CA GLY A 634 -19.40 19.26 -0.77
C GLY A 634 -19.74 18.17 -1.79
N ARG A 635 -20.37 17.08 -1.38
CA ARG A 635 -20.73 15.93 -2.22
C ARG A 635 -22.03 15.28 -1.79
N ALA A 636 -22.67 14.58 -2.74
CA ALA A 636 -23.88 13.82 -2.48
C ALA A 636 -23.92 12.51 -3.28
N ILE A 637 -24.68 11.53 -2.80
CA ILE A 637 -25.08 10.39 -3.62
C ILE A 637 -26.26 10.82 -4.46
N GLN A 638 -26.06 10.90 -5.76
CA GLN A 638 -27.12 11.13 -6.72
C GLN A 638 -27.74 9.80 -7.14
N VAL A 639 -29.06 9.75 -7.09
CA VAL A 639 -29.87 8.63 -7.59
C VAL A 639 -30.71 9.13 -8.75
N ASP A 640 -30.48 8.57 -9.95
CA ASP A 640 -31.28 8.84 -11.14
C ASP A 640 -32.44 7.84 -11.19
N ALA A 641 -33.69 8.32 -11.23
CA ALA A 641 -34.86 7.46 -11.49
C ALA A 641 -35.00 7.26 -13.00
N ASP A 642 -35.06 6.03 -13.45
CA ASP A 642 -35.38 5.77 -14.85
C ASP A 642 -36.89 5.97 -15.13
N GLY A 643 -37.21 6.33 -16.37
CA GLY A 643 -38.53 6.77 -16.78
C GLY A 643 -39.63 5.70 -16.82
N SER A 644 -39.43 4.52 -16.21
CA SER A 644 -40.44 3.44 -16.23
C SER A 644 -41.37 3.49 -15.02
N ASP A 645 -42.62 3.81 -15.24
CA ASP A 645 -43.84 3.43 -14.51
C ASP A 645 -44.13 3.86 -13.05
N HIS A 646 -43.33 4.68 -12.36
CA HIS A 646 -43.58 4.92 -10.93
C HIS A 646 -43.97 6.36 -10.55
N TYR A 647 -44.68 7.04 -11.42
CA TYR A 647 -45.04 8.48 -11.29
C TYR A 647 -45.97 8.85 -10.16
N ASN A 648 -46.65 7.90 -9.55
CA ASN A 648 -47.70 8.14 -8.59
C ASN A 648 -47.44 7.62 -7.18
N LEU A 649 -46.31 6.99 -6.92
CA LEU A 649 -46.03 6.44 -5.60
C LEU A 649 -45.37 7.48 -4.68
N PRO A 650 -45.75 7.51 -3.39
CA PRO A 650 -45.03 8.31 -2.42
C PRO A 650 -43.57 7.81 -2.31
N TYR A 651 -42.63 8.76 -2.17
CA TYR A 651 -41.24 8.37 -1.89
C TYR A 651 -41.20 7.69 -0.52
N THR A 652 -40.58 6.51 -0.47
CA THR A 652 -40.41 5.79 0.79
C THR A 652 -38.91 5.64 1.04
N ILE A 653 -38.48 6.04 2.23
CA ILE A 653 -37.14 5.80 2.73
C ILE A 653 -37.25 4.81 3.88
N GLY A 654 -36.37 3.83 3.94
CA GLY A 654 -36.40 2.82 4.98
C GLY A 654 -35.05 2.24 5.32
N LEU A 655 -35.01 1.49 6.42
CA LEU A 655 -33.89 0.66 6.83
C LEU A 655 -34.22 -0.81 6.56
N TYR A 656 -33.33 -1.50 5.88
CA TYR A 656 -33.47 -2.91 5.52
C TYR A 656 -32.36 -3.73 6.16
N ASP A 657 -32.71 -4.82 6.81
CA ASP A 657 -31.78 -5.82 7.32
C ASP A 657 -31.49 -6.85 6.23
N GLN A 658 -30.27 -6.84 5.71
CA GLN A 658 -29.86 -7.78 4.65
C GLN A 658 -29.69 -9.23 5.15
N VAL A 659 -29.47 -9.43 6.45
CA VAL A 659 -29.33 -10.76 7.06
C VAL A 659 -30.70 -11.37 7.29
N ALA A 660 -31.59 -10.66 7.97
CA ALA A 660 -32.96 -11.10 8.21
C ALA A 660 -33.88 -10.93 6.97
N ARG A 661 -33.38 -10.30 5.92
CA ARG A 661 -34.11 -10.02 4.65
C ARG A 661 -35.44 -9.33 4.86
N ARG A 662 -35.48 -8.33 5.74
CA ARG A 662 -36.70 -7.60 6.05
C ARG A 662 -36.46 -6.11 6.22
N THR A 663 -37.50 -5.32 5.91
CA THR A 663 -37.52 -3.90 6.27
C THR A 663 -37.73 -3.76 7.78
N VAL A 664 -36.85 -3.00 8.43
CA VAL A 664 -36.89 -2.75 9.89
C VAL A 664 -37.83 -1.58 10.20
N VAL A 665 -37.66 -0.50 9.46
CA VAL A 665 -38.51 0.70 9.54
C VAL A 665 -38.59 1.34 8.16
N LYS A 666 -39.70 1.95 7.81
CA LYS A 666 -39.87 2.75 6.59
C LYS A 666 -40.89 3.86 6.80
N ARG A 667 -40.71 4.92 6.05
CA ARG A 667 -41.68 6.02 5.99
C ARG A 667 -41.87 6.49 4.57
N SER A 668 -43.14 6.68 4.18
CA SER A 668 -43.51 7.24 2.89
C SER A 668 -43.77 8.75 3.04
N PHE A 669 -43.24 9.52 2.12
CA PHE A 669 -43.38 10.98 2.10
C PHE A 669 -44.27 11.37 0.91
N PRO A 670 -45.26 12.27 1.13
CA PRO A 670 -46.06 12.79 0.02
C PRO A 670 -45.16 13.62 -0.91
N LYS A 671 -45.47 13.61 -2.19
CA LYS A 671 -44.78 14.46 -3.19
C LYS A 671 -45.18 15.95 -3.00
N PRO A 672 -44.25 16.87 -3.27
CA PRO A 672 -42.84 16.68 -3.53
C PRO A 672 -41.98 16.70 -2.25
N LEU A 673 -40.86 16.00 -2.22
CA LEU A 673 -39.75 16.31 -1.32
C LEU A 673 -39.30 17.75 -1.64
N SER A 674 -38.61 18.44 -0.70
CA SER A 674 -38.20 19.83 -0.86
C SER A 674 -37.46 20.04 -2.22
N GLU A 675 -37.98 20.96 -3.04
CA GLU A 675 -37.37 21.35 -4.32
C GLU A 675 -36.33 22.46 -4.16
N THR A 676 -36.18 23.03 -2.94
CA THR A 676 -35.38 24.22 -2.66
C THR A 676 -34.13 23.95 -1.82
N GLY A 677 -33.46 22.81 -2.05
CA GLY A 677 -32.25 22.42 -1.32
C GLY A 677 -32.47 21.24 -0.39
N TYR A 678 -31.44 20.92 0.44
CA TYR A 678 -31.49 19.79 1.35
C TYR A 678 -32.48 20.00 2.52
N ALA A 679 -33.29 18.99 2.75
CA ALA A 679 -34.20 18.92 3.90
C ALA A 679 -34.01 17.62 4.69
N TRP A 680 -34.31 17.65 5.98
CA TRP A 680 -34.20 16.49 6.86
C TRP A 680 -35.51 15.70 6.91
N TYR A 681 -35.43 14.42 6.59
CA TYR A 681 -36.55 13.49 6.62
C TYR A 681 -36.38 12.50 7.78
N ASP A 682 -37.32 12.50 8.69
CA ASP A 682 -37.39 11.55 9.79
C ASP A 682 -38.03 10.23 9.29
N ILE A 683 -37.30 9.14 9.40
CA ILE A 683 -37.73 7.82 8.91
C ILE A 683 -38.48 7.03 10.00
N GLY A 684 -38.26 7.38 11.26
CA GLY A 684 -38.82 6.72 12.44
C GLY A 684 -37.76 6.10 13.32
N GLU A 685 -38.18 5.40 14.35
CA GLU A 685 -37.31 4.73 15.30
C GLU A 685 -37.17 3.26 15.00
N ALA A 686 -35.95 2.75 15.18
CA ALA A 686 -35.63 1.33 15.03
C ALA A 686 -34.50 0.90 15.95
N GLN A 687 -34.53 -0.35 16.38
CA GLN A 687 -33.36 -1.02 16.94
C GLN A 687 -32.48 -1.44 15.78
N MET A 688 -31.18 -1.11 15.82
CA MET A 688 -30.25 -1.50 14.77
C MET A 688 -30.04 -3.02 14.79
N PRO A 689 -30.50 -3.75 13.76
CA PRO A 689 -30.67 -5.21 13.88
C PRO A 689 -29.39 -5.98 13.74
N THR A 690 -28.52 -5.66 12.78
CA THR A 690 -27.32 -6.45 12.46
C THR A 690 -26.24 -5.61 11.78
N ASN A 691 -25.13 -6.27 11.45
CA ASN A 691 -23.98 -5.66 10.75
C ASN A 691 -24.22 -5.37 9.25
N ARG A 692 -25.39 -5.64 8.72
CA ARG A 692 -25.72 -5.46 7.31
C ARG A 692 -27.05 -4.75 7.13
N ALA A 693 -27.26 -3.68 7.89
CA ALA A 693 -28.38 -2.79 7.66
C ALA A 693 -28.04 -1.80 6.52
N VAL A 694 -29.02 -1.49 5.72
CA VAL A 694 -28.90 -0.55 4.60
C VAL A 694 -30.07 0.43 4.63
N VAL A 695 -29.79 1.70 4.41
CA VAL A 695 -30.82 2.69 4.13
C VAL A 695 -31.19 2.58 2.66
N TRP A 696 -32.48 2.45 2.36
CA TRP A 696 -32.99 2.29 1.01
C TRP A 696 -34.08 3.33 0.68
N LEU A 697 -34.24 3.58 -0.60
CA LEU A 697 -35.24 4.47 -1.17
C LEU A 697 -36.12 3.69 -2.15
N THR A 698 -37.46 3.89 -2.11
CA THR A 698 -38.36 3.26 -3.06
C THR A 698 -38.38 3.94 -4.42
N GLY A 699 -38.45 3.14 -5.37
CA GLY A 699 -38.50 3.15 -6.78
C GLY A 699 -37.91 1.81 -7.19
N THR A 700 -37.80 1.46 -8.41
CA THR A 700 -37.15 0.22 -8.89
C THR A 700 -35.69 0.06 -8.40
N TRP A 701 -35.21 0.94 -7.53
CA TRP A 701 -33.83 1.10 -7.10
C TRP A 701 -33.69 0.82 -5.61
N GLN A 702 -33.12 -0.31 -5.30
CA GLN A 702 -32.55 -0.57 -3.98
C GLN A 702 -31.21 0.15 -3.90
N THR A 703 -31.21 1.42 -3.59
CA THR A 703 -29.99 2.12 -3.23
C THR A 703 -29.61 1.75 -1.82
N SER A 704 -28.70 0.82 -1.67
CA SER A 704 -28.22 0.40 -0.38
C SER A 704 -27.12 1.32 0.11
N LEU A 705 -27.44 2.29 0.95
CA LEU A 705 -26.45 2.98 1.77
C LEU A 705 -26.02 2.03 2.88
N SER A 706 -24.90 1.34 2.70
CA SER A 706 -24.48 0.27 3.61
C SER A 706 -23.89 0.85 4.90
N LEU A 707 -24.49 0.50 6.04
CA LEU A 707 -23.91 0.68 7.37
C LEU A 707 -23.04 -0.53 7.79
N LYS A 708 -22.58 -1.31 6.85
CA LYS A 708 -21.74 -2.48 7.08
C LYS A 708 -20.49 -2.12 7.88
N GLY A 709 -20.18 -2.90 8.90
CA GLY A 709 -19.00 -2.69 9.75
C GLY A 709 -19.22 -1.80 10.96
N LYS A 710 -20.40 -1.20 11.14
CA LYS A 710 -20.74 -0.36 12.29
C LYS A 710 -21.27 -1.21 13.46
N LYS A 711 -20.45 -2.13 13.97
CA LYS A 711 -20.83 -3.09 15.03
C LYS A 711 -21.26 -2.40 16.33
N GLU A 712 -20.72 -1.22 16.60
CA GLU A 712 -21.04 -0.39 17.75
C GLU A 712 -22.48 0.11 17.80
N LEU A 713 -23.21 0.01 16.68
CA LEU A 713 -24.63 0.42 16.60
C LEU A 713 -25.60 -0.72 16.92
N TYR A 714 -25.12 -1.97 16.96
CA TYR A 714 -26.01 -3.14 17.05
C TYR A 714 -26.70 -3.23 18.40
N GLY A 715 -27.99 -3.59 18.37
CA GLY A 715 -28.83 -3.72 19.53
C GLY A 715 -29.30 -2.39 20.14
N ARG A 716 -28.72 -1.25 19.70
CA ARG A 716 -29.12 0.09 20.19
C ARG A 716 -30.32 0.62 19.39
N ARG A 717 -31.14 1.40 20.02
CA ARG A 717 -32.34 2.04 19.43
C ARG A 717 -32.03 3.46 18.98
N PHE A 718 -32.36 3.77 17.72
CA PHE A 718 -32.10 5.07 17.10
C PHE A 718 -33.36 5.62 16.41
N SER A 719 -33.56 6.93 16.43
CA SER A 719 -34.32 7.60 15.39
C SER A 719 -33.42 7.93 14.21
N ILE A 720 -33.95 7.71 13.00
CA ILE A 720 -33.16 7.74 11.74
C ILE A 720 -33.59 8.97 10.95
N HIS A 721 -32.62 9.81 10.60
CA HIS A 721 -32.83 11.03 9.85
C HIS A 721 -31.96 11.04 8.61
N VAL A 722 -32.53 11.39 7.45
CA VAL A 722 -31.83 11.45 6.16
C VAL A 722 -31.93 12.88 5.62
N SER A 723 -30.81 13.48 5.31
CA SER A 723 -30.76 14.74 4.59
C SER A 723 -30.75 14.47 3.09
N ALA A 724 -31.74 14.99 2.39
CA ALA A 724 -31.89 14.79 0.95
C ALA A 724 -32.51 16.03 0.28
N LYS A 725 -32.16 16.22 -0.98
CA LYS A 725 -32.84 17.15 -1.88
C LYS A 725 -33.36 16.43 -3.12
N PHE A 726 -34.34 17.03 -3.74
CA PHE A 726 -35.01 16.49 -4.91
C PHE A 726 -35.11 17.56 -6.00
N THR A 727 -34.75 17.23 -7.24
CA THR A 727 -35.12 18.03 -8.38
C THR A 727 -36.13 17.26 -9.19
N GLY A 728 -37.40 17.61 -9.04
CA GLY A 728 -38.48 17.05 -9.82
C GLY A 728 -39.29 18.19 -10.39
N ARG A 729 -39.04 18.56 -11.62
CA ARG A 729 -40.14 19.12 -12.40
C ARG A 729 -41.16 18.00 -12.51
N LYS A 730 -42.45 18.29 -12.29
CA LYS A 730 -43.55 17.38 -12.59
C LYS A 730 -43.23 16.71 -13.90
N PHE A 731 -42.94 15.41 -13.84
CA PHE A 731 -42.61 14.66 -15.05
C PHE A 731 -43.75 14.85 -16.03
N ARG A 732 -43.47 15.46 -17.14
CA ARG A 732 -44.38 15.42 -18.32
C ARG A 732 -43.94 14.21 -19.11
N PRO A 733 -44.90 13.33 -19.52
CA PRO A 733 -44.61 12.29 -20.49
C PRO A 733 -43.87 12.91 -21.67
N GLY A 734 -42.68 12.43 -22.01
CA GLY A 734 -41.84 12.94 -23.10
C GLY A 734 -40.75 13.94 -22.71
N SER A 735 -40.44 14.17 -21.43
CA SER A 735 -39.24 14.91 -21.03
C SER A 735 -38.05 13.97 -20.88
N ASP A 736 -36.91 14.32 -21.50
CA ASP A 736 -35.68 13.52 -21.46
C ASP A 736 -34.88 13.67 -20.13
N GLU A 737 -35.36 14.45 -19.16
CA GLU A 737 -34.66 14.64 -17.91
C GLU A 737 -35.16 13.70 -16.81
N PRO A 738 -34.30 12.80 -16.29
CA PRO A 738 -34.68 11.89 -15.19
C PRO A 738 -34.91 12.65 -13.89
N SER A 739 -35.87 12.20 -13.08
CA SER A 739 -36.00 12.65 -11.69
C SER A 739 -34.78 12.24 -10.90
N ARG A 740 -34.24 13.16 -10.08
CA ARG A 740 -33.01 12.91 -9.31
C ARG A 740 -33.24 13.18 -7.83
N ILE A 741 -32.65 12.33 -7.00
CA ILE A 741 -32.56 12.51 -5.55
C ILE A 741 -31.08 12.59 -5.19
N TRP A 742 -30.74 13.54 -4.34
CA TRP A 742 -29.41 13.64 -3.75
C TRP A 742 -29.51 13.38 -2.26
N ILE A 743 -28.60 12.56 -1.73
CA ILE A 743 -28.48 12.28 -0.31
C ILE A 743 -27.08 12.72 0.10
N ASP A 744 -26.98 13.60 1.09
CA ASP A 744 -25.67 14.06 1.58
C ASP A 744 -25.34 13.54 2.98
N ARG A 745 -26.34 13.12 3.78
CA ARG A 745 -26.08 12.77 5.17
C ARG A 745 -27.15 11.86 5.77
N VAL A 746 -26.73 10.92 6.61
CA VAL A 746 -27.61 10.11 7.46
C VAL A 746 -27.21 10.34 8.92
N VAL A 747 -28.17 10.62 9.78
CA VAL A 747 -27.97 10.80 11.21
C VAL A 747 -28.85 9.83 11.99
N LEU A 748 -28.25 9.11 12.92
CA LEU A 748 -28.91 8.25 13.88
C LEU A 748 -28.85 8.93 15.25
N VAL A 749 -30.01 9.27 15.84
CA VAL A 749 -30.09 9.85 17.18
C VAL A 749 -30.36 8.73 18.18
N ASP A 750 -29.46 8.55 19.14
CA ASP A 750 -29.55 7.52 20.17
C ASP A 750 -30.76 7.73 21.10
N GLN A 751 -31.58 6.69 21.26
CA GLN A 751 -32.79 6.70 22.08
C GLN A 751 -32.64 5.90 23.39
N ASP A 752 -31.57 5.16 23.58
CA ASP A 752 -31.44 4.21 24.70
C ASP A 752 -30.96 4.85 26.02
N ARG A 753 -30.65 6.15 26.04
CA ARG A 753 -30.33 6.89 27.25
C ARG A 753 -31.08 8.21 27.25
N ARG A 754 -32.03 8.33 28.16
CA ARG A 754 -32.46 9.63 28.67
C ARG A 754 -31.28 10.18 29.50
N GLU A 755 -31.01 11.48 29.38
CA GLU A 755 -29.96 12.19 30.12
C GLU A 755 -29.96 11.89 31.61
#